data_99c59f067e54e15e5f81bd2582b3e5de
#
_entry.id   99c59f067e54e15e5f81bd2582b3e5de
#
_cell.length_a   1.000
_cell.length_b   1.000
_cell.length_c   1.000
_cell.angle_alpha   90.00
_cell.angle_beta   90.00
_cell.angle_gamma   90.00
#
_symmetry.space_group_name_H-M   'P 1'
#
loop_
_entity.id
_entity.type
_entity.pdbx_description
1 polymer ?
#
loop_
_entity_poly.entity_id
_entity_poly.type
_entity_poly.pdbx_seq_one_letter_code
_entity_poly.pdbx_strand_id
1 'polypeptide(L)'
;MIRILTPAFALLFVVSASGQEAITRGFSGLYGQVEVGGPYAGAEFHGSRPLPSRISFYEPAANSIDMSRDYWKRGESAPFIVGVRTNGGPARHIGLEGWAYTLSPHRVRFHRDDADLRWTSSYEFFSAAHGLLWTLTAENRTGVPIDIEACVQCRTVLRTCQTFAWLDSAWTEYDVGGKALAVHFDRPETRLAAVVVQNLGAPPASWTSSADDVGPDPLNPSWFTSHAEPGGKTLARDRQGRPVAAFTYGKNLAPGARITIRLGIFSSRGAEWRRSAAALRTGWGKEIAAYDALVRRQLAHAPRTGDTTVDRSADWACALLASNAHSLDGRIVPMPCPAEYNFFFTHDVLLTDLAAVWFDVPRVARDLETIAGWAENGIIPHARYWRDDGFKTELCTPDNWNHLWFIEIVARYLRHSADTAMVARLFPLARKSLEEVLTQRHADSLMYAFRPDWWDIGRREGPRSYITILTIRALRDYCYLCSFMRRDLSLLPGYELLADGMERALNARLWKQSAGYLTNANGEDPDNHFYMGSLLGAVYGVLPRGRALALLETARRELVDERIGVRNVMPPDFHTDSVRAYFRFPTNEAGDPYLYANGGVWPHANAWYAQGLVAAGRTGEALRFFRTVMTLDGVSASPRGQPAFYEYRFADTSSPDYGAIDKPSFLWAGGFYLGTLYALAGFRETEWNIGIGDQPGAFPDASAQVGFGASHRVRIRGTEANRAVLSAGGMLSPSGIFPLDRMKSGDWSVAGDEPGSACLTGVNAIVRECRPLGGRGLRAVISSFDGHRVVARFAGGSSPAAASVDGKNVDPGATERTSDGTLITTFEFPGTLRPQVLTITAGGARSLRGAAGGTNP
;
A
#
# COMPACT_ATOMS: atom_id res chain seq x y z
N MET A 1 26.00 -28.10 -37.09
CA MET A 1 25.06 -28.12 -35.92
C MET A 1 25.28 -26.93 -35.03
N ILE A 2 25.31 -25.70 -35.54
CA ILE A 2 25.46 -24.44 -34.78
C ILE A 2 24.64 -23.37 -35.52
N ARG A 3 23.33 -23.36 -35.38
CA ARG A 3 22.45 -22.27 -35.89
C ARG A 3 21.04 -22.20 -35.29
N ILE A 4 20.82 -22.50 -34.00
CA ILE A 4 19.49 -22.40 -33.40
C ILE A 4 19.50 -21.76 -31.96
N LEU A 5 20.57 -21.06 -31.57
CA LEU A 5 20.61 -20.46 -30.21
C LEU A 5 20.61 -18.92 -30.16
N THR A 6 20.58 -18.23 -31.30
CA THR A 6 20.73 -16.78 -31.33
C THR A 6 19.42 -15.96 -31.19
N PRO A 7 18.19 -16.44 -31.53
CA PRO A 7 16.99 -15.59 -31.33
C PRO A 7 16.45 -15.59 -29.91
N ALA A 8 16.66 -16.63 -29.11
CA ALA A 8 16.10 -16.73 -27.79
C ALA A 8 16.81 -15.82 -26.78
N PHE A 9 18.11 -15.60 -26.94
CA PHE A 9 18.90 -14.72 -26.07
C PHE A 9 18.62 -13.23 -26.30
N ALA A 10 18.37 -12.83 -27.57
CA ALA A 10 18.03 -11.45 -27.92
C ALA A 10 16.62 -11.07 -27.41
N LEU A 11 15.67 -12.00 -27.39
CA LEU A 11 14.32 -11.76 -26.86
C LEU A 11 14.30 -11.61 -25.33
N LEU A 12 15.15 -12.36 -24.61
CA LEU A 12 15.27 -12.23 -23.16
C LEU A 12 15.91 -10.88 -22.74
N PHE A 13 16.85 -10.35 -23.52
CA PHE A 13 17.46 -9.04 -23.24
C PHE A 13 16.51 -7.87 -23.53
N VAL A 14 15.67 -7.96 -24.55
CA VAL A 14 14.69 -6.91 -24.88
C VAL A 14 13.56 -6.86 -23.84
N VAL A 15 13.09 -8.01 -23.33
CA VAL A 15 12.07 -8.06 -22.26
C VAL A 15 12.63 -7.54 -20.94
N SER A 16 13.93 -7.77 -20.63
CA SER A 16 14.53 -7.25 -19.40
C SER A 16 14.74 -5.72 -19.45
N ALA A 17 15.06 -5.14 -20.58
CA ALA A 17 15.22 -3.70 -20.72
C ALA A 17 13.88 -2.95 -20.61
N SER A 18 12.82 -3.45 -21.25
CA SER A 18 11.50 -2.83 -21.19
C SER A 18 10.87 -2.83 -19.79
N GLY A 19 11.04 -3.92 -19.03
CA GLY A 19 10.53 -4.00 -17.66
C GLY A 19 11.27 -3.09 -16.68
N GLN A 20 12.54 -2.78 -16.93
CA GLN A 20 13.32 -1.88 -16.10
C GLN A 20 12.94 -0.41 -16.32
N GLU A 21 12.63 -0.01 -17.55
CA GLU A 21 12.17 1.34 -17.88
C GLU A 21 10.79 1.64 -17.27
N ALA A 22 9.91 0.64 -17.20
CA ALA A 22 8.54 0.80 -16.72
C ALA A 22 8.47 1.34 -15.27
N ILE A 23 9.34 0.85 -14.37
CA ILE A 23 9.37 1.23 -12.95
C ILE A 23 10.41 2.30 -12.60
N THR A 24 11.00 2.94 -13.56
CA THR A 24 12.03 3.96 -13.33
C THR A 24 11.50 5.34 -13.69
N ARG A 25 11.72 6.32 -12.79
CA ARG A 25 11.37 7.72 -12.99
C ARG A 25 12.59 8.60 -12.78
N GLY A 26 12.81 9.52 -13.70
CA GLY A 26 13.75 10.60 -13.56
C GLY A 26 13.10 11.83 -12.91
N PHE A 27 13.85 12.55 -12.10
CA PHE A 27 13.44 13.82 -11.51
C PHE A 27 14.64 14.74 -11.31
N SER A 28 14.49 15.99 -11.71
CA SER A 28 15.54 17.03 -11.63
C SER A 28 15.12 18.27 -10.84
N GLY A 29 13.92 18.27 -10.27
CA GLY A 29 13.43 19.33 -9.39
C GLY A 29 13.98 19.22 -7.97
N LEU A 30 13.67 20.20 -7.14
CA LEU A 30 13.91 20.13 -5.71
C LEU A 30 12.92 19.13 -5.10
N TYR A 31 13.42 18.18 -4.34
CA TYR A 31 12.59 17.22 -3.61
C TYR A 31 12.80 17.36 -2.09
N GLY A 32 11.74 17.07 -1.32
CA GLY A 32 11.84 17.03 0.14
C GLY A 32 12.53 15.78 0.62
N GLN A 33 12.03 14.62 0.21
CA GLN A 33 12.46 13.31 0.70
C GLN A 33 12.42 12.26 -0.43
N VAL A 34 13.35 11.31 -0.39
CA VAL A 34 13.34 10.08 -1.19
C VAL A 34 13.61 8.91 -0.27
N GLU A 35 12.85 7.83 -0.40
CA GLU A 35 13.06 6.58 0.32
C GLU A 35 13.10 5.40 -0.63
N VAL A 36 14.00 4.46 -0.35
CA VAL A 36 14.17 3.20 -1.09
C VAL A 36 14.52 2.09 -0.12
N GLY A 37 14.12 0.86 -0.40
CA GLY A 37 14.32 -0.25 0.53
C GLY A 37 14.49 -1.61 -0.08
N GLY A 38 14.94 -2.52 0.76
CA GLY A 38 15.12 -3.93 0.52
C GLY A 38 14.77 -4.77 1.76
N PRO A 39 14.89 -6.09 1.69
CA PRO A 39 14.40 -6.99 2.75
C PRO A 39 15.00 -6.71 4.13
N TYR A 40 16.23 -6.19 4.20
CA TYR A 40 16.95 -6.06 5.46
C TYR A 40 17.47 -4.66 5.75
N ALA A 41 17.28 -3.72 4.82
CA ALA A 41 17.68 -2.34 5.01
C ALA A 41 16.85 -1.38 4.18
N GLY A 42 16.75 -0.12 4.62
CA GLY A 42 16.17 0.99 3.89
C GLY A 42 17.06 2.22 3.98
N ALA A 43 16.90 3.15 3.05
CA ALA A 43 17.65 4.40 3.02
C ALA A 43 16.75 5.58 2.70
N GLU A 44 16.97 6.69 3.40
CA GLU A 44 16.23 7.95 3.30
C GLU A 44 17.18 9.09 2.93
N PHE A 45 16.74 9.96 2.02
CA PHE A 45 17.51 11.09 1.49
C PHE A 45 16.67 12.36 1.52
N HIS A 46 17.26 13.49 1.85
CA HIS A 46 16.60 14.79 1.96
C HIS A 46 17.30 15.89 1.16
N GLY A 47 16.53 16.89 0.74
CA GLY A 47 17.04 18.15 0.25
C GLY A 47 17.88 18.05 -1.02
N SER A 48 17.50 17.22 -1.99
CA SER A 48 18.21 17.00 -3.26
C SER A 48 19.70 16.65 -3.08
N ARG A 49 20.00 15.89 -2.01
CA ARG A 49 21.36 15.44 -1.68
C ARG A 49 21.55 13.97 -2.07
N PRO A 50 22.75 13.54 -2.49
CA PRO A 50 23.01 12.19 -2.95
C PRO A 50 23.44 11.24 -1.82
N LEU A 51 23.53 11.72 -0.59
CA LEU A 51 23.96 10.94 0.59
C LEU A 51 22.77 10.75 1.53
N PRO A 52 22.62 9.55 2.14
CA PRO A 52 21.49 9.26 3.00
C PRO A 52 21.52 10.08 4.28
N SER A 53 20.34 10.52 4.72
CA SER A 53 20.14 11.09 6.07
C SER A 53 19.98 10.00 7.10
N ARG A 54 19.44 8.85 6.68
CA ARG A 54 19.21 7.67 7.51
C ARG A 54 19.44 6.41 6.71
N ILE A 55 19.99 5.37 7.36
CA ILE A 55 19.92 3.99 6.90
C ILE A 55 19.32 3.16 8.04
N SER A 56 18.22 2.50 7.78
CA SER A 56 17.58 1.56 8.70
C SER A 56 18.02 0.15 8.40
N PHE A 57 18.26 -0.63 9.46
CA PHE A 57 18.54 -2.05 9.40
C PHE A 57 17.44 -2.79 10.17
N TYR A 58 16.94 -3.87 9.59
CA TYR A 58 15.81 -4.62 10.16
C TYR A 58 16.24 -5.92 10.84
N GLU A 59 17.40 -6.45 10.49
CA GLU A 59 17.96 -7.67 11.07
C GLU A 59 19.39 -7.40 11.52
N PRO A 60 19.81 -7.83 12.69
CA PRO A 60 19.17 -8.74 13.66
C PRO A 60 18.11 -8.07 14.55
N ALA A 61 17.95 -6.79 14.49
CA ALA A 61 16.93 -6.00 15.19
C ALA A 61 16.68 -4.69 14.42
N ALA A 62 15.50 -4.10 14.58
CA ALA A 62 15.11 -2.87 13.88
C ALA A 62 15.83 -1.65 14.47
N ASN A 63 16.96 -1.28 13.90
CA ASN A 63 17.79 -0.15 14.29
C ASN A 63 18.11 0.74 13.09
N SER A 64 18.51 1.97 13.34
CA SER A 64 18.89 2.93 12.31
C SER A 64 20.23 3.60 12.64
N ILE A 65 21.04 3.88 11.62
CA ILE A 65 22.10 4.89 11.72
C ILE A 65 21.53 6.23 11.25
N ASP A 66 21.58 7.21 12.14
CA ASP A 66 20.98 8.51 11.95
C ASP A 66 21.72 9.52 12.84
N MET A 67 22.12 10.64 12.28
CA MET A 67 22.84 11.69 12.99
C MET A 67 21.95 12.79 13.53
N SER A 68 20.65 12.80 13.17
CA SER A 68 19.73 13.84 13.65
C SER A 68 19.51 13.72 15.16
N ARG A 69 19.40 14.86 15.83
CA ARG A 69 19.04 14.93 17.25
C ARG A 69 17.53 14.91 17.46
N ASP A 70 16.81 15.35 16.45
CA ASP A 70 15.36 15.43 16.42
C ASP A 70 14.84 14.49 15.32
N TYR A 71 13.91 13.62 15.66
CA TYR A 71 13.29 12.71 14.72
C TYR A 71 12.69 13.43 13.51
N TRP A 72 12.12 14.60 13.74
CA TRP A 72 11.46 15.39 12.69
C TRP A 72 12.44 16.23 11.84
N LYS A 73 13.69 16.39 12.29
CA LYS A 73 14.74 17.15 11.61
C LYS A 73 15.74 16.28 10.86
N ARG A 74 15.25 15.24 10.21
CA ARG A 74 16.09 14.24 9.52
C ARG A 74 16.95 14.81 8.41
N GLY A 75 16.49 15.85 7.73
CA GLY A 75 17.25 16.54 6.69
C GLY A 75 18.58 17.13 7.16
N GLU A 76 18.77 17.30 8.45
CA GLU A 76 20.02 17.77 9.06
C GLU A 76 21.04 16.61 9.28
N SER A 77 20.61 15.38 9.14
CA SER A 77 21.46 14.20 9.38
C SER A 77 22.39 13.92 8.21
N ALA A 78 23.61 13.52 8.50
CA ALA A 78 24.60 13.16 7.50
C ALA A 78 25.51 12.03 8.04
N PRO A 79 25.02 10.76 8.06
CA PRO A 79 25.83 9.62 8.49
C PRO A 79 27.00 9.35 7.54
N PHE A 80 26.94 9.84 6.30
CA PHE A 80 28.05 9.77 5.36
C PHE A 80 28.49 11.17 4.93
N ILE A 81 29.82 11.37 4.88
CA ILE A 81 30.45 12.57 4.37
C ILE A 81 31.47 12.16 3.32
N VAL A 82 31.46 12.88 2.18
CA VAL A 82 32.42 12.62 1.10
C VAL A 82 33.11 13.93 0.71
N GLY A 83 34.39 14.01 1.01
CA GLY A 83 35.28 15.06 0.57
C GLY A 83 36.02 14.65 -0.69
N VAL A 84 36.18 15.58 -1.63
CA VAL A 84 36.93 15.35 -2.87
C VAL A 84 37.82 16.54 -3.17
N ARG A 85 39.04 16.30 -3.65
CA ARG A 85 39.88 17.32 -4.26
C ARG A 85 40.40 16.85 -5.60
N THR A 86 40.63 17.80 -6.49
CA THR A 86 41.14 17.56 -7.84
C THR A 86 42.42 18.35 -8.03
N ASN A 87 43.45 17.73 -8.63
CA ASN A 87 44.73 18.35 -8.97
C ASN A 87 45.40 19.11 -7.80
N GLY A 88 45.30 18.57 -6.57
CA GLY A 88 45.83 19.19 -5.36
C GLY A 88 45.14 20.47 -4.92
N GLY A 89 44.02 20.85 -5.54
CA GLY A 89 43.22 22.00 -5.20
C GLY A 89 42.46 21.85 -3.85
N PRO A 90 41.61 22.82 -3.50
CA PRO A 90 40.83 22.80 -2.29
C PRO A 90 39.84 21.60 -2.27
N ALA A 91 39.65 21.05 -1.09
CA ALA A 91 38.64 20.01 -0.90
C ALA A 91 37.23 20.56 -1.03
N ARG A 92 36.35 19.81 -1.64
CA ARG A 92 34.91 20.11 -1.77
C ARG A 92 34.07 18.95 -1.29
N HIS A 93 32.92 19.25 -0.71
CA HIS A 93 31.95 18.26 -0.25
C HIS A 93 30.96 17.93 -1.35
N ILE A 94 30.74 16.65 -1.66
CA ILE A 94 29.78 16.24 -2.71
C ILE A 94 28.35 16.08 -2.21
N GLY A 95 28.11 16.13 -0.91
CA GLY A 95 26.81 15.96 -0.26
C GLY A 95 25.89 17.18 -0.32
N LEU A 96 26.24 18.22 -1.10
CA LEU A 96 25.44 19.44 -1.24
C LEU A 96 24.27 19.23 -2.21
N GLU A 97 23.30 20.13 -2.17
CA GLU A 97 22.10 20.14 -3.02
C GLU A 97 22.38 20.24 -4.53
N GLY A 98 21.37 20.02 -5.34
CA GLY A 98 21.44 20.22 -6.80
C GLY A 98 21.71 18.95 -7.60
N TRP A 99 21.45 17.78 -7.00
CA TRP A 99 21.49 16.52 -7.72
C TRP A 99 20.12 16.17 -8.30
N ALA A 100 20.09 15.75 -9.54
CA ALA A 100 18.97 15.05 -10.12
C ALA A 100 19.03 13.56 -9.74
N TYR A 101 17.91 12.85 -9.84
CA TYR A 101 17.88 11.43 -9.58
C TYR A 101 17.06 10.63 -10.59
N THR A 102 17.35 9.34 -10.65
CA THR A 102 16.51 8.32 -11.28
C THR A 102 16.11 7.33 -10.19
N LEU A 103 14.81 7.14 -10.01
CA LEU A 103 14.23 6.41 -8.88
C LEU A 103 13.36 5.25 -9.36
N SER A 104 13.40 4.15 -8.63
CA SER A 104 12.38 3.10 -8.56
C SER A 104 12.18 2.72 -7.08
N PRO A 105 11.11 2.01 -6.68
CA PRO A 105 10.84 1.75 -5.26
C PRO A 105 11.98 1.06 -4.50
N HIS A 106 12.83 0.30 -5.18
CA HIS A 106 13.90 -0.50 -4.58
C HIS A 106 15.32 -0.02 -4.88
N ARG A 107 15.49 1.12 -5.55
CA ARG A 107 16.81 1.70 -5.83
C ARG A 107 16.71 3.17 -6.25
N VAL A 108 17.78 3.91 -6.00
CA VAL A 108 17.93 5.30 -6.46
C VAL A 108 19.32 5.52 -7.02
N ARG A 109 19.39 6.34 -8.07
CA ARG A 109 20.64 6.83 -8.66
C ARG A 109 20.57 8.34 -8.79
N PHE A 110 21.44 9.02 -8.06
CA PHE A 110 21.64 10.45 -8.16
C PHE A 110 22.70 10.75 -9.21
N HIS A 111 22.58 11.86 -9.90
CA HIS A 111 23.55 12.31 -10.87
C HIS A 111 23.66 13.83 -10.88
N ARG A 112 24.87 14.30 -11.19
CA ARG A 112 25.21 15.72 -11.31
C ARG A 112 26.39 15.88 -12.25
N ASP A 113 26.33 16.87 -13.14
CA ASP A 113 27.45 17.30 -13.98
C ASP A 113 28.05 18.56 -13.38
N ASP A 114 29.32 18.51 -12.98
CA ASP A 114 30.17 19.66 -12.67
C ASP A 114 30.97 20.06 -13.93
N ALA A 115 31.73 21.15 -13.85
CA ALA A 115 32.55 21.62 -14.97
C ALA A 115 33.60 20.59 -15.43
N ASP A 116 34.16 19.84 -14.50
CA ASP A 116 35.28 18.91 -14.68
C ASP A 116 34.88 17.45 -14.56
N LEU A 117 33.85 17.13 -13.77
CA LEU A 117 33.49 15.78 -13.42
C LEU A 117 31.97 15.52 -13.59
N ARG A 118 31.63 14.34 -14.10
CA ARG A 118 30.29 13.78 -13.99
C ARG A 118 30.23 12.83 -12.79
N TRP A 119 29.29 13.08 -11.91
CA TRP A 119 29.05 12.29 -10.72
C TRP A 119 27.84 11.40 -10.85
N THR A 120 27.95 10.20 -10.28
CA THR A 120 26.80 9.30 -10.07
C THR A 120 26.93 8.68 -8.70
N SER A 121 25.86 8.70 -7.91
CA SER A 121 25.75 8.01 -6.61
C SER A 121 24.51 7.10 -6.65
N SER A 122 24.68 5.79 -6.47
CA SER A 122 23.55 4.84 -6.55
C SER A 122 23.50 3.94 -5.31
N TYR A 123 22.26 3.59 -4.95
CA TYR A 123 21.93 2.74 -3.81
C TYR A 123 21.02 1.61 -4.28
N GLU A 124 21.44 0.37 -3.97
CA GLU A 124 20.77 -0.87 -4.31
C GLU A 124 20.82 -1.81 -3.11
N PHE A 125 19.85 -2.71 -2.94
CA PHE A 125 19.73 -3.54 -1.74
C PHE A 125 20.04 -5.00 -2.02
N PHE A 126 20.59 -5.67 -1.01
CA PHE A 126 20.89 -7.10 -1.06
C PHE A 126 19.65 -7.94 -0.80
N SER A 127 19.56 -9.11 -1.42
CA SER A 127 18.45 -10.04 -1.26
C SER A 127 18.48 -10.85 0.03
N ALA A 128 19.66 -11.14 0.55
CA ALA A 128 19.87 -11.96 1.74
C ALA A 128 20.92 -11.37 2.71
N ALA A 129 21.90 -10.61 2.22
CA ALA A 129 22.79 -9.87 3.09
C ALA A 129 22.05 -8.68 3.72
N HIS A 130 22.28 -8.40 5.00
CA HIS A 130 21.48 -7.46 5.78
C HIS A 130 21.87 -5.99 5.54
N GLY A 131 21.83 -5.54 4.30
CA GLY A 131 22.26 -4.19 3.96
C GLY A 131 22.05 -3.81 2.50
N LEU A 132 22.89 -2.86 2.08
CA LEU A 132 22.82 -2.23 0.77
C LEU A 132 24.21 -2.05 0.14
N LEU A 133 24.22 -1.86 -1.17
CA LEU A 133 25.36 -1.44 -1.97
C LEU A 133 25.25 0.05 -2.27
N TRP A 134 26.27 0.81 -1.92
CA TRP A 134 26.47 2.18 -2.39
C TRP A 134 27.58 2.21 -3.43
N THR A 135 27.30 2.79 -4.60
CA THR A 135 28.27 2.99 -5.67
C THR A 135 28.39 4.46 -5.99
N LEU A 136 29.58 5.02 -5.81
CA LEU A 136 29.92 6.41 -6.20
C LEU A 136 30.89 6.38 -7.39
N THR A 137 30.58 7.13 -8.46
CA THR A 137 31.42 7.23 -9.64
C THR A 137 31.68 8.69 -9.97
N ALA A 138 32.94 9.01 -10.29
CA ALA A 138 33.34 10.27 -10.90
C ALA A 138 34.00 10.00 -12.25
N GLU A 139 33.53 10.65 -13.31
CA GLU A 139 34.05 10.56 -14.70
C GLU A 139 34.67 11.89 -15.12
N ASN A 140 35.89 11.87 -15.60
CA ASN A 140 36.57 13.05 -16.13
C ASN A 140 35.89 13.52 -17.44
N ARG A 141 35.31 14.71 -17.42
CA ARG A 141 34.63 15.34 -18.58
C ARG A 141 35.50 16.28 -19.37
N THR A 142 36.72 16.52 -18.92
CA THR A 142 37.66 17.45 -19.59
C THR A 142 38.48 16.72 -20.65
N GLY A 143 39.18 17.51 -21.48
CA GLY A 143 40.12 17.00 -22.47
C GLY A 143 41.52 16.67 -21.91
N VAL A 144 41.77 16.85 -20.60
CA VAL A 144 43.04 16.63 -19.92
C VAL A 144 42.96 15.68 -18.75
N PRO A 145 44.04 15.01 -18.37
CA PRO A 145 44.06 14.17 -17.17
C PRO A 145 43.76 14.98 -15.90
N ILE A 146 43.04 14.35 -14.94
CA ILE A 146 42.72 14.93 -13.63
C ILE A 146 43.18 13.99 -12.55
N ASP A 147 43.98 14.49 -11.59
CA ASP A 147 44.23 13.77 -10.32
C ASP A 147 43.06 13.97 -9.39
N ILE A 148 42.39 12.88 -8.99
CA ILE A 148 41.29 12.91 -8.05
C ILE A 148 41.67 12.17 -6.76
N GLU A 149 41.40 12.79 -5.63
CA GLU A 149 41.42 12.16 -4.32
C GLU A 149 40.05 12.29 -3.68
N ALA A 150 39.54 11.18 -3.13
CA ALA A 150 38.26 11.12 -2.43
C ALA A 150 38.45 10.51 -1.03
N CYS A 151 37.84 11.12 -0.04
CA CYS A 151 37.72 10.58 1.31
C CYS A 151 36.25 10.36 1.62
N VAL A 152 35.90 9.10 1.91
CA VAL A 152 34.55 8.70 2.32
C VAL A 152 34.57 8.39 3.81
N GLN A 153 33.82 9.15 4.59
CA GLN A 153 33.62 8.88 6.03
C GLN A 153 32.23 8.35 6.29
N CYS A 154 32.16 7.33 7.12
CA CYS A 154 30.93 6.86 7.73
C CYS A 154 30.95 7.20 9.22
N ARG A 155 29.99 8.01 9.64
CA ARG A 155 29.74 8.36 11.03
C ARG A 155 28.54 7.54 11.49
N THR A 156 28.74 6.69 12.49
CA THR A 156 27.69 5.79 12.94
C THR A 156 27.18 6.21 14.31
N VAL A 157 25.94 6.63 14.33
CA VAL A 157 25.14 6.74 15.55
C VAL A 157 23.99 5.80 15.41
N LEU A 158 23.89 4.82 16.28
CA LEU A 158 22.82 3.84 16.27
C LEU A 158 21.65 4.33 17.11
N ARG A 159 20.46 4.24 16.54
CA ARG A 159 19.18 4.49 17.21
C ARG A 159 18.34 3.24 17.19
N THR A 160 17.58 3.05 18.25
CA THR A 160 16.50 2.07 18.27
C THR A 160 15.22 2.67 17.72
N CYS A 161 14.38 1.85 17.12
CA CYS A 161 13.06 2.24 16.68
C CYS A 161 12.22 2.78 17.84
N GLN A 162 11.47 3.86 17.60
CA GLN A 162 10.55 4.54 18.50
C GLN A 162 11.12 5.19 19.76
N THR A 163 12.22 4.69 20.32
CA THR A 163 12.82 5.30 21.50
C THR A 163 13.77 6.43 21.13
N PHE A 164 14.29 6.41 19.90
CA PHE A 164 15.30 7.36 19.39
C PHE A 164 16.47 7.54 20.36
N ALA A 165 16.73 6.50 21.17
CA ALA A 165 17.79 6.50 22.14
C ALA A 165 19.13 6.37 21.44
N TRP A 166 20.10 7.20 21.82
CA TRP A 166 21.47 7.11 21.41
C TRP A 166 22.18 6.02 22.20
N LEU A 167 22.97 5.18 21.51
CA LEU A 167 23.83 4.21 22.19
C LEU A 167 25.10 4.90 22.67
N ASP A 168 25.43 4.70 23.94
CA ASP A 168 26.44 5.48 24.66
C ASP A 168 27.88 5.10 24.34
N SER A 169 28.12 3.89 23.83
CA SER A 169 29.48 3.48 23.52
C SER A 169 29.57 2.62 22.28
N ALA A 170 30.61 2.88 21.49
CA ALA A 170 30.91 2.12 20.29
C ALA A 170 32.43 2.02 20.10
N TRP A 171 32.87 1.05 19.32
CA TRP A 171 34.27 0.89 18.94
C TRP A 171 34.38 0.37 17.51
N THR A 172 35.50 0.64 16.86
CA THR A 172 35.72 0.29 15.46
C THR A 172 36.84 -0.77 15.34
N GLU A 173 36.66 -1.62 14.33
CA GLU A 173 37.64 -2.64 14.00
C GLU A 173 37.78 -2.77 12.48
N TYR A 174 39.01 -2.89 11.98
CA TYR A 174 39.29 -3.13 10.57
C TYR A 174 39.76 -4.56 10.31
N ASP A 175 39.14 -5.23 9.38
CA ASP A 175 39.57 -6.51 8.84
C ASP A 175 40.28 -6.33 7.49
N VAL A 176 41.57 -6.53 7.48
CA VAL A 176 42.44 -6.41 6.29
C VAL A 176 42.02 -7.42 5.21
N GLY A 177 41.68 -8.64 5.60
CA GLY A 177 41.30 -9.71 4.68
C GLY A 177 39.98 -9.44 3.99
N GLY A 178 38.99 -8.95 4.75
CA GLY A 178 37.67 -8.57 4.27
C GLY A 178 37.62 -7.18 3.67
N LYS A 179 38.63 -6.34 3.87
CA LYS A 179 38.62 -4.90 3.50
C LYS A 179 37.41 -4.18 4.07
N ALA A 180 37.10 -4.45 5.33
CA ALA A 180 35.87 -4.02 5.99
C ALA A 180 36.19 -3.32 7.32
N LEU A 181 35.53 -2.17 7.54
CA LEU A 181 35.48 -1.48 8.82
C LEU A 181 34.20 -1.86 9.54
N ALA A 182 34.28 -2.48 10.71
CA ALA A 182 33.14 -2.78 11.54
C ALA A 182 33.03 -1.76 12.68
N VAL A 183 31.86 -1.19 12.86
CA VAL A 183 31.53 -0.37 14.01
C VAL A 183 30.69 -1.22 14.94
N HIS A 184 31.22 -1.48 16.13
CA HIS A 184 30.60 -2.30 17.16
C HIS A 184 29.92 -1.40 18.19
N PHE A 185 28.78 -1.88 18.73
CA PHE A 185 28.01 -1.20 19.75
C PHE A 185 27.96 -2.03 21.02
N ASP A 186 28.25 -1.40 22.16
CA ASP A 186 28.40 -2.04 23.46
C ASP A 186 27.08 -2.10 24.22
N ARG A 187 26.04 -2.62 23.55
CA ARG A 187 24.71 -2.86 24.15
C ARG A 187 24.16 -4.20 23.71
N PRO A 188 24.12 -5.20 24.62
CA PRO A 188 23.62 -6.54 24.32
C PRO A 188 22.15 -6.54 23.86
N GLU A 189 21.33 -5.65 24.39
CA GLU A 189 19.90 -5.52 24.12
C GLU A 189 19.59 -5.14 22.68
N THR A 190 20.51 -4.51 21.95
CA THR A 190 20.29 -4.13 20.55
C THR A 190 20.32 -5.31 19.59
N ARG A 191 20.89 -6.47 19.99
CA ARG A 191 21.20 -7.62 19.12
C ARG A 191 22.05 -7.27 17.89
N LEU A 192 22.16 -5.99 17.54
CA LEU A 192 23.02 -5.48 16.49
C LEU A 192 24.43 -5.32 17.05
N ALA A 193 25.35 -6.23 16.71
CA ALA A 193 26.71 -6.17 17.21
C ALA A 193 27.57 -5.22 16.38
N ALA A 194 27.32 -5.07 15.10
CA ALA A 194 28.12 -4.20 14.23
C ALA A 194 27.32 -3.65 13.03
N VAL A 195 27.65 -2.42 12.63
CA VAL A 195 27.46 -1.92 11.28
C VAL A 195 28.78 -2.00 10.55
N VAL A 196 28.78 -2.64 9.39
CA VAL A 196 29.97 -2.90 8.59
C VAL A 196 29.95 -2.06 7.34
N VAL A 197 31.07 -1.36 7.08
CA VAL A 197 31.32 -0.66 5.82
C VAL A 197 32.46 -1.39 5.11
N GLN A 198 32.14 -2.09 4.03
CA GLN A 198 33.08 -2.93 3.30
C GLN A 198 33.40 -2.37 1.92
N ASN A 199 34.68 -2.27 1.61
CA ASN A 199 35.10 -1.96 0.23
C ASN A 199 34.91 -3.17 -0.68
N LEU A 200 34.04 -3.03 -1.70
CA LEU A 200 33.72 -4.03 -2.70
C LEU A 200 34.28 -3.70 -4.09
N GLY A 201 34.98 -2.56 -4.21
CA GLY A 201 35.59 -2.07 -5.45
C GLY A 201 37.09 -2.16 -5.48
N ALA A 202 37.71 -1.20 -6.14
CA ALA A 202 39.18 -1.01 -6.11
C ALA A 202 39.63 -0.81 -4.67
N PRO A 203 40.85 -1.31 -4.30
CA PRO A 203 41.36 -1.12 -2.94
C PRO A 203 41.51 0.38 -2.63
N PRO A 204 41.15 0.80 -1.40
CA PRO A 204 41.39 2.14 -0.95
C PRO A 204 42.91 2.40 -0.84
N ALA A 205 43.36 3.62 -1.02
CA ALA A 205 44.73 4.06 -0.82
C ALA A 205 45.14 3.96 0.68
N SER A 206 44.15 4.32 1.54
CA SER A 206 44.30 4.15 2.99
C SER A 206 42.95 3.99 3.66
N TRP A 207 42.93 3.61 4.91
CA TRP A 207 41.75 3.50 5.75
C TRP A 207 42.09 3.93 7.19
N THR A 208 41.08 4.42 7.89
CA THR A 208 41.28 4.74 9.32
C THR A 208 39.99 4.57 10.09
N SER A 209 40.13 4.38 11.39
CA SER A 209 39.08 4.52 12.36
C SER A 209 39.48 5.54 13.41
N SER A 210 38.59 6.40 13.82
CA SER A 210 38.81 7.41 14.85
C SER A 210 37.59 7.47 15.78
N ALA A 211 37.89 7.76 17.06
CA ALA A 211 36.88 8.11 18.04
C ALA A 211 36.61 9.63 18.08
N ASP A 212 37.57 10.40 17.57
CA ASP A 212 37.43 11.85 17.58
C ASP A 212 36.49 12.33 16.47
N ASP A 213 35.51 13.06 16.87
CA ASP A 213 34.66 13.79 15.91
C ASP A 213 35.54 14.79 15.17
N VAL A 214 35.90 14.45 13.97
CA VAL A 214 36.63 15.34 13.06
C VAL A 214 35.65 16.41 12.63
N GLY A 215 35.34 17.34 13.48
CA GLY A 215 34.49 18.50 13.32
C GLY A 215 33.57 18.60 12.09
N PRO A 216 32.54 19.40 12.13
CA PRO A 216 31.53 19.42 11.04
C PRO A 216 32.04 20.03 9.72
N ASP A 217 33.30 20.46 9.63
CA ASP A 217 33.83 21.09 8.43
C ASP A 217 34.40 20.06 7.45
N PRO A 218 33.59 19.61 6.44
CA PRO A 218 34.06 18.68 5.41
C PRO A 218 35.05 19.32 4.43
N LEU A 219 35.30 20.61 4.54
CA LEU A 219 36.21 21.39 3.68
C LEU A 219 37.60 21.55 4.31
N ASN A 220 37.79 21.05 5.53
CA ASN A 220 39.09 21.16 6.19
C ASN A 220 40.13 20.27 5.48
N PRO A 221 41.19 20.83 4.90
CA PRO A 221 42.23 20.06 4.20
C PRO A 221 42.98 19.04 5.08
N SER A 222 43.04 19.25 6.41
CA SER A 222 43.63 18.29 7.35
C SER A 222 42.88 16.94 7.37
N TRP A 223 41.70 16.90 6.88
CA TRP A 223 40.82 15.76 6.74
C TRP A 223 41.40 14.62 5.87
N PHE A 224 42.07 14.98 4.77
CA PHE A 224 42.76 14.04 3.90
C PHE A 224 44.10 13.56 4.49
N THR A 225 44.72 14.33 5.36
CA THR A 225 46.08 14.05 5.91
C THR A 225 46.02 13.46 7.28
N SER A 226 45.15 13.85 8.16
CA SER A 226 45.07 13.37 9.53
C SER A 226 44.43 11.98 9.68
N HIS A 227 43.70 11.52 8.66
CA HIS A 227 42.96 10.25 8.65
C HIS A 227 43.48 9.25 7.63
N ALA A 228 44.59 9.56 6.96
CA ALA A 228 45.19 8.78 5.88
C ALA A 228 46.45 8.00 6.33
N GLU A 229 46.48 7.52 7.56
CA GLU A 229 47.57 6.65 7.95
C GLU A 229 47.42 5.27 7.29
N PRO A 230 48.36 4.83 6.46
CA PRO A 230 48.37 3.47 5.95
C PRO A 230 48.46 2.49 7.13
N GLY A 231 47.47 1.64 7.33
CA GLY A 231 47.43 0.71 8.43
C GLY A 231 46.91 1.27 9.75
N GLY A 232 45.97 2.23 9.70
CA GLY A 232 45.40 2.96 10.83
C GLY A 232 44.94 2.14 12.01
N LYS A 233 44.59 2.80 13.10
CA LYS A 233 44.20 2.14 14.36
C LYS A 233 43.10 1.14 14.15
N THR A 234 43.33 -0.09 14.54
CA THR A 234 42.32 -1.16 14.45
C THR A 234 41.24 -1.07 15.52
N LEU A 235 41.43 -0.21 16.50
CA LEU A 235 40.49 -0.05 17.62
C LEU A 235 40.42 1.42 18.06
N ALA A 236 39.25 2.03 17.96
CA ALA A 236 38.97 3.31 18.58
C ALA A 236 37.65 3.21 19.38
N ARG A 237 37.63 3.79 20.57
CA ARG A 237 36.44 3.84 21.43
C ARG A 237 35.98 5.27 21.59
N ASP A 238 34.71 5.46 21.38
CA ASP A 238 34.02 6.72 21.64
C ASP A 238 32.94 6.51 22.73
N ARG A 239 33.03 7.30 23.78
CA ARG A 239 32.04 7.28 24.88
C ARG A 239 30.70 7.86 24.45
N GLN A 240 30.63 8.58 23.34
CA GLN A 240 29.40 9.23 22.82
C GLN A 240 28.75 8.41 21.69
N GLY A 241 29.25 7.22 21.38
CA GLY A 241 28.66 6.38 20.32
C GLY A 241 28.82 6.92 18.91
N ARG A 242 29.84 7.72 18.61
CA ARG A 242 30.05 8.39 17.32
C ARG A 242 31.38 8.02 16.66
N PRO A 243 31.70 6.74 16.48
CA PRO A 243 32.93 6.35 15.82
C PRO A 243 32.89 6.73 14.34
N VAL A 244 34.04 7.09 13.81
CA VAL A 244 34.23 7.40 12.40
C VAL A 244 35.02 6.31 11.74
N ALA A 245 34.52 5.79 10.62
CA ALA A 245 35.23 4.88 9.73
C ALA A 245 35.46 5.58 8.39
N ALA A 246 36.69 5.58 7.88
CA ALA A 246 36.98 6.29 6.64
C ALA A 246 37.85 5.48 5.68
N PHE A 247 37.60 5.67 4.39
CA PHE A 247 38.40 5.19 3.27
C PHE A 247 38.86 6.35 2.40
N THR A 248 40.14 6.34 1.99
CA THR A 248 40.64 7.29 0.98
C THR A 248 40.92 6.57 -0.33
N TYR A 249 40.74 7.27 -1.41
CA TYR A 249 40.96 6.79 -2.78
C TYR A 249 41.69 7.88 -3.57
N GLY A 250 42.65 7.46 -4.39
CA GLY A 250 43.35 8.35 -5.30
C GLY A 250 43.49 7.73 -6.67
N LYS A 251 43.33 8.54 -7.73
CA LYS A 251 43.48 8.07 -9.11
C LYS A 251 43.75 9.23 -10.06
N ASN A 252 44.69 9.01 -11.00
CA ASN A 252 44.80 9.84 -12.18
C ASN A 252 43.77 9.40 -13.23
N LEU A 253 42.89 10.28 -13.64
CA LEU A 253 41.82 10.04 -14.60
C LEU A 253 42.18 10.67 -15.96
N ALA A 254 42.51 9.86 -16.96
CA ALA A 254 42.54 10.33 -18.36
C ALA A 254 41.15 10.88 -18.79
N PRO A 255 41.07 11.67 -19.88
CA PRO A 255 39.81 12.12 -20.44
C PRO A 255 38.81 10.94 -20.65
N GLY A 256 37.59 11.08 -20.19
CA GLY A 256 36.56 10.04 -20.24
C GLY A 256 36.74 8.85 -19.26
N ALA A 257 37.88 8.78 -18.56
CA ALA A 257 38.11 7.74 -17.55
C ALA A 257 37.34 8.03 -16.27
N ARG A 258 37.08 6.95 -15.49
CA ARG A 258 36.31 7.04 -14.24
C ARG A 258 37.00 6.35 -13.07
N ILE A 259 36.72 6.86 -11.88
CA ILE A 259 36.91 6.14 -10.63
C ILE A 259 35.55 5.67 -10.13
N THR A 260 35.49 4.45 -9.60
CA THR A 260 34.27 3.87 -9.03
C THR A 260 34.59 3.32 -7.65
N ILE A 261 33.97 3.90 -6.64
CA ILE A 261 34.01 3.44 -5.25
C ILE A 261 32.76 2.62 -5.01
N ARG A 262 32.92 1.40 -4.46
CA ARG A 262 31.78 0.54 -4.10
C ARG A 262 31.89 0.14 -2.65
N LEU A 263 30.86 0.44 -1.87
CA LEU A 263 30.78 0.11 -0.45
C LEU A 263 29.53 -0.74 -0.18
N GLY A 264 29.73 -1.91 0.40
CA GLY A 264 28.65 -2.65 1.06
C GLY A 264 28.48 -2.10 2.47
N ILE A 265 27.26 -1.74 2.83
CA ILE A 265 26.90 -1.22 4.14
C ILE A 265 25.85 -2.18 4.71
N PHE A 266 26.20 -2.90 5.79
CA PHE A 266 25.33 -3.94 6.30
C PHE A 266 25.46 -4.12 7.83
N SER A 267 24.41 -4.68 8.41
CA SER A 267 24.38 -5.02 9.84
C SER A 267 24.78 -6.47 10.07
N SER A 268 25.28 -6.79 11.27
CA SER A 268 25.66 -8.14 11.65
C SER A 268 25.61 -8.38 13.15
N ARG A 269 25.53 -9.65 13.53
CA ARG A 269 25.64 -10.11 14.93
C ARG A 269 27.09 -10.46 15.25
N GLY A 270 27.65 -9.93 16.34
CA GLY A 270 28.93 -10.35 16.93
C GLY A 270 30.03 -10.65 15.91
N ALA A 271 30.71 -11.76 16.07
CA ALA A 271 31.78 -12.21 15.19
C ALA A 271 31.34 -12.67 13.78
N GLU A 272 30.03 -12.75 13.51
CA GLU A 272 29.49 -13.20 12.21
C GLU A 272 29.80 -12.23 11.06
N TRP A 273 30.08 -10.97 11.39
CA TRP A 273 30.30 -9.94 10.38
C TRP A 273 31.45 -10.26 9.41
N ARG A 274 32.58 -10.94 9.91
CA ARG A 274 33.67 -11.33 9.03
C ARG A 274 33.26 -12.37 7.99
N ARG A 275 32.42 -13.33 8.39
CA ARG A 275 31.86 -14.34 7.46
C ARG A 275 30.93 -13.67 6.44
N SER A 276 30.07 -12.76 6.88
CA SER A 276 29.20 -11.98 6.01
C SER A 276 30.00 -11.13 5.03
N ALA A 277 31.05 -10.44 5.49
CA ALA A 277 31.95 -9.67 4.65
C ALA A 277 32.65 -10.54 3.59
N ALA A 278 33.14 -11.71 4.00
CA ALA A 278 33.79 -12.64 3.07
C ALA A 278 32.84 -13.14 1.97
N ALA A 279 31.63 -13.49 2.33
CA ALA A 279 30.56 -13.89 1.38
C ALA A 279 30.19 -12.76 0.42
N LEU A 280 29.98 -11.56 0.96
CA LEU A 280 29.54 -10.40 0.18
C LEU A 280 30.63 -9.94 -0.81
N ARG A 281 31.91 -10.08 -0.49
CA ARG A 281 33.04 -9.66 -1.34
C ARG A 281 32.95 -10.22 -2.78
N THR A 282 32.44 -11.43 -2.94
CA THR A 282 32.31 -12.09 -4.25
C THR A 282 30.86 -12.26 -4.70
N GLY A 283 29.90 -12.14 -3.78
CA GLY A 283 28.47 -12.41 -3.99
C GLY A 283 27.61 -11.21 -4.26
N TRP A 284 28.07 -9.98 -3.97
CA TRP A 284 27.23 -8.79 -3.98
C TRP A 284 26.41 -8.58 -5.27
N GLY A 285 27.01 -8.85 -6.44
CA GLY A 285 26.31 -8.69 -7.73
C GLY A 285 25.15 -9.67 -7.90
N LYS A 286 25.27 -10.89 -7.37
CA LYS A 286 24.19 -11.89 -7.37
C LYS A 286 23.06 -11.48 -6.43
N GLU A 287 23.38 -10.92 -5.27
CA GLU A 287 22.43 -10.41 -4.28
C GLU A 287 21.55 -9.30 -4.88
N ILE A 288 22.18 -8.28 -5.51
CA ILE A 288 21.47 -7.19 -6.17
C ILE A 288 20.56 -7.74 -7.28
N ALA A 289 21.09 -8.61 -8.15
CA ALA A 289 20.32 -9.17 -9.26
C ALA A 289 19.14 -10.04 -8.77
N ALA A 290 19.31 -10.77 -7.69
CA ALA A 290 18.25 -11.60 -7.10
C ALA A 290 17.10 -10.73 -6.55
N TYR A 291 17.44 -9.65 -5.86
CA TYR A 291 16.43 -8.73 -5.32
C TYR A 291 15.68 -7.98 -6.44
N ASP A 292 16.40 -7.46 -7.43
CA ASP A 292 15.81 -6.82 -8.61
C ASP A 292 14.83 -7.77 -9.35
N ALA A 293 15.21 -9.05 -9.50
CA ALA A 293 14.34 -10.05 -10.10
C ALA A 293 13.09 -10.35 -9.25
N LEU A 294 13.19 -10.29 -7.92
CA LEU A 294 12.04 -10.45 -7.03
C LEU A 294 11.04 -9.32 -7.24
N VAL A 295 11.49 -8.05 -7.20
CA VAL A 295 10.62 -6.89 -7.41
C VAL A 295 9.97 -6.93 -8.79
N ARG A 296 10.73 -7.25 -9.85
CA ARG A 296 10.19 -7.32 -11.22
C ARG A 296 9.11 -8.37 -11.40
N ARG A 297 9.17 -9.50 -10.69
CA ARG A 297 8.11 -10.53 -10.80
C ARG A 297 6.75 -9.99 -10.40
N GLN A 298 6.70 -9.01 -9.50
CA GLN A 298 5.44 -8.38 -9.07
C GLN A 298 4.77 -7.57 -10.19
N LEU A 299 5.53 -7.09 -11.18
CA LEU A 299 4.97 -6.31 -12.30
C LEU A 299 4.01 -7.15 -13.17
N ALA A 300 4.13 -8.47 -13.15
CA ALA A 300 3.20 -9.36 -13.85
C ALA A 300 1.77 -9.28 -13.30
N HIS A 301 1.62 -8.83 -12.06
CA HIS A 301 0.32 -8.67 -11.39
C HIS A 301 -0.37 -7.35 -11.72
N ALA A 302 0.35 -6.36 -12.24
CA ALA A 302 -0.18 -5.02 -12.48
C ALA A 302 -1.34 -5.04 -13.48
N PRO A 303 -2.47 -4.37 -13.17
CA PRO A 303 -3.54 -4.16 -14.12
C PRO A 303 -3.07 -3.40 -15.36
N ARG A 304 -3.74 -3.62 -16.49
CA ARG A 304 -3.47 -2.95 -17.78
C ARG A 304 -4.75 -2.28 -18.28
N THR A 305 -4.65 -1.04 -18.64
CA THR A 305 -5.78 -0.22 -19.09
C THR A 305 -5.61 0.34 -20.50
N GLY A 306 -4.39 0.22 -21.06
CA GLY A 306 -4.00 0.87 -22.29
C GLY A 306 -3.64 2.35 -22.14
N ASP A 307 -3.86 2.95 -20.95
CA ASP A 307 -3.37 4.28 -20.59
C ASP A 307 -1.94 4.15 -19.99
N THR A 308 -0.94 4.62 -20.72
CA THR A 308 0.47 4.44 -20.33
C THR A 308 0.83 5.10 -19.01
N THR A 309 0.20 6.23 -18.65
CA THR A 309 0.42 6.93 -17.37
C THR A 309 -0.13 6.11 -16.21
N VAL A 310 -1.34 5.59 -16.37
CA VAL A 310 -2.00 4.72 -15.40
C VAL A 310 -1.23 3.40 -15.25
N ASP A 311 -0.92 2.74 -16.37
CA ASP A 311 -0.25 1.44 -16.36
C ASP A 311 1.15 1.51 -15.73
N ARG A 312 1.90 2.58 -15.99
CA ARG A 312 3.20 2.83 -15.35
C ARG A 312 3.08 3.03 -13.83
N SER A 313 2.05 3.75 -13.40
CA SER A 313 1.80 3.95 -11.97
C SER A 313 1.37 2.64 -11.30
N ALA A 314 0.66 1.76 -12.01
CA ALA A 314 0.32 0.41 -11.54
C ALA A 314 1.58 -0.47 -11.38
N ASP A 315 2.51 -0.42 -12.34
CA ASP A 315 3.81 -1.10 -12.22
C ASP A 315 4.58 -0.62 -10.99
N TRP A 316 4.64 0.70 -10.79
CA TRP A 316 5.30 1.28 -9.61
C TRP A 316 4.64 0.84 -8.31
N ALA A 317 3.30 0.86 -8.23
CA ALA A 317 2.57 0.41 -7.05
C ALA A 317 2.87 -1.06 -6.71
N CYS A 318 2.85 -1.96 -7.70
CA CYS A 318 3.21 -3.37 -7.50
C CYS A 318 4.66 -3.54 -7.03
N ALA A 319 5.60 -2.78 -7.61
CA ALA A 319 7.00 -2.78 -7.17
C ALA A 319 7.15 -2.24 -5.73
N LEU A 320 6.40 -1.19 -5.38
CA LEU A 320 6.38 -0.59 -4.04
C LEU A 320 5.90 -1.59 -2.98
N LEU A 321 4.81 -2.30 -3.26
CA LEU A 321 4.31 -3.33 -2.35
C LEU A 321 5.34 -4.43 -2.08
N ALA A 322 6.18 -4.75 -3.07
CA ALA A 322 7.26 -5.72 -2.91
C ALA A 322 8.48 -5.14 -2.18
N SER A 323 8.82 -3.87 -2.42
CA SER A 323 10.01 -3.25 -1.85
C SER A 323 9.83 -2.79 -0.39
N ASN A 324 8.58 -2.65 0.07
CA ASN A 324 8.27 -2.35 1.47
C ASN A 324 8.06 -3.63 2.32
N ALA A 325 8.55 -4.76 1.87
CA ALA A 325 8.57 -6.01 2.64
C ALA A 325 9.94 -6.19 3.30
N HIS A 326 9.96 -6.08 4.63
CA HIS A 326 11.19 -6.04 5.41
C HIS A 326 11.19 -7.09 6.52
N SER A 327 12.40 -7.47 6.97
CA SER A 327 12.58 -8.41 8.08
C SER A 327 12.14 -7.77 9.40
N LEU A 328 11.27 -8.43 10.12
CA LEU A 328 10.92 -8.08 11.49
C LEU A 328 10.67 -9.36 12.30
N ASP A 329 11.39 -9.52 13.40
CA ASP A 329 11.28 -10.67 14.29
C ASP A 329 11.39 -12.05 13.56
N GLY A 330 12.34 -12.11 12.60
CA GLY A 330 12.59 -13.32 11.81
C GLY A 330 11.61 -13.61 10.68
N ARG A 331 10.71 -12.68 10.37
CA ARG A 331 9.72 -12.78 9.26
C ARG A 331 9.92 -11.63 8.27
N ILE A 332 9.65 -11.86 7.00
CA ILE A 332 9.52 -10.79 6.02
C ILE A 332 8.06 -10.35 5.99
N VAL A 333 7.80 -9.13 6.41
CA VAL A 333 6.47 -8.55 6.56
C VAL A 333 6.37 -7.20 5.87
N PRO A 334 5.17 -6.80 5.43
CA PRO A 334 4.97 -5.44 4.94
C PRO A 334 5.20 -4.43 6.06
N MET A 335 5.85 -3.31 5.70
CA MET A 335 6.06 -2.18 6.61
C MET A 335 5.62 -0.89 5.96
N PRO A 336 5.26 0.15 6.74
CA PRO A 336 4.71 1.39 6.20
C PRO A 336 5.58 2.06 5.16
N CYS A 337 6.87 2.26 5.46
CA CYS A 337 7.84 2.83 4.53
C CYS A 337 9.24 2.21 4.71
N PRO A 338 10.17 2.43 3.74
CA PRO A 338 11.45 1.70 3.73
C PRO A 338 12.44 2.06 4.82
N ALA A 339 12.40 3.26 5.37
CA ALA A 339 13.49 3.70 6.24
C ALA A 339 13.04 4.28 7.57
N GLU A 340 11.95 5.01 7.63
CA GLU A 340 11.51 5.68 8.84
C GLU A 340 10.75 4.75 9.77
N TYR A 341 9.75 4.05 9.26
CA TYR A 341 8.94 3.12 10.03
C TYR A 341 9.53 1.72 9.95
N ASN A 342 10.53 1.46 10.77
CA ASN A 342 11.11 0.13 10.91
C ASN A 342 10.34 -0.72 11.93
N PHE A 343 9.01 -0.69 11.84
CA PHE A 343 8.05 -1.44 12.64
C PHE A 343 6.77 -1.75 11.86
N PHE A 344 6.09 -2.80 12.27
CA PHE A 344 4.86 -3.26 11.66
C PHE A 344 3.66 -2.52 12.24
N PHE A 345 2.76 -2.06 11.36
CA PHE A 345 1.43 -1.58 11.71
C PHE A 345 0.36 -2.43 11.03
N THR A 346 -0.57 -2.97 11.82
CA THR A 346 -1.69 -3.77 11.31
C THR A 346 -2.58 -2.97 10.37
N HIS A 347 -2.84 -1.71 10.68
CA HIS A 347 -3.65 -0.81 9.87
C HIS A 347 -3.10 -0.68 8.44
N ASP A 348 -1.83 -0.37 8.32
CA ASP A 348 -1.15 -0.16 7.03
C ASP A 348 -1.23 -1.39 6.14
N VAL A 349 -1.04 -2.56 6.75
CA VAL A 349 -1.09 -3.84 6.06
C VAL A 349 -2.50 -4.16 5.59
N LEU A 350 -3.50 -4.09 6.48
CA LEU A 350 -4.89 -4.42 6.13
C LEU A 350 -5.46 -3.47 5.08
N LEU A 351 -5.16 -2.17 5.13
CA LEU A 351 -5.58 -1.22 4.10
C LEU A 351 -4.91 -1.49 2.75
N THR A 352 -3.66 -1.94 2.74
CA THR A 352 -2.99 -2.38 1.52
C THR A 352 -3.60 -3.65 0.97
N ASP A 353 -3.99 -4.57 1.84
CA ASP A 353 -4.58 -5.85 1.49
C ASP A 353 -5.99 -5.73 0.90
N LEU A 354 -6.70 -4.62 1.12
CA LEU A 354 -7.94 -4.32 0.38
C LEU A 354 -7.75 -4.39 -1.14
N ALA A 355 -6.56 -4.05 -1.62
CA ALA A 355 -6.21 -4.15 -3.04
C ALA A 355 -5.42 -5.42 -3.36
N ALA A 356 -4.46 -5.80 -2.52
CA ALA A 356 -3.58 -6.93 -2.77
C ALA A 356 -4.35 -8.25 -2.90
N VAL A 357 -5.48 -8.39 -2.22
CA VAL A 357 -6.34 -9.58 -2.31
C VAL A 357 -6.84 -9.89 -3.73
N TRP A 358 -6.91 -8.88 -4.60
CA TRP A 358 -7.29 -9.07 -6.00
C TRP A 358 -6.25 -9.86 -6.80
N PHE A 359 -4.96 -9.66 -6.56
CA PHE A 359 -3.89 -10.15 -7.44
C PHE A 359 -2.78 -10.91 -6.71
N ASP A 360 -2.59 -10.73 -5.41
CA ASP A 360 -1.55 -11.40 -4.61
C ASP A 360 -2.15 -12.03 -3.35
N VAL A 361 -3.09 -12.95 -3.56
CA VAL A 361 -3.75 -13.70 -2.48
C VAL A 361 -2.76 -14.40 -1.54
N PRO A 362 -1.61 -14.97 -2.01
CA PRO A 362 -0.60 -15.54 -1.12
C PRO A 362 0.06 -14.53 -0.18
N ARG A 363 0.18 -13.25 -0.59
CA ARG A 363 0.66 -12.18 0.29
C ARG A 363 -0.34 -11.97 1.44
N VAL A 364 -1.62 -11.78 1.11
CA VAL A 364 -2.68 -11.56 2.11
C VAL A 364 -2.77 -12.72 3.10
N ALA A 365 -2.57 -13.96 2.61
CA ALA A 365 -2.48 -15.13 3.47
C ALA A 365 -1.37 -14.99 4.53
N ARG A 366 -0.16 -14.64 4.09
CA ARG A 366 0.98 -14.47 5.01
C ARG A 366 0.78 -13.31 5.99
N ASP A 367 0.18 -12.23 5.54
CA ASP A 367 -0.08 -11.05 6.35
C ASP A 367 -1.11 -11.36 7.45
N LEU A 368 -2.20 -12.05 7.12
CA LEU A 368 -3.18 -12.54 8.09
C LEU A 368 -2.59 -13.57 9.07
N GLU A 369 -1.74 -14.49 8.61
CA GLU A 369 -1.04 -15.44 9.49
C GLU A 369 -0.04 -14.72 10.42
N THR A 370 0.59 -13.67 9.96
CA THR A 370 1.50 -12.86 10.77
C THR A 370 0.75 -12.12 11.88
N ILE A 371 -0.35 -11.44 11.52
CA ILE A 371 -1.22 -10.77 12.49
C ILE A 371 -1.74 -11.77 13.54
N ALA A 372 -2.24 -12.92 13.09
CA ALA A 372 -2.73 -13.96 13.98
C ALA A 372 -1.60 -14.55 14.86
N GLY A 373 -0.39 -14.66 14.33
CA GLY A 373 0.78 -15.17 15.05
C GLY A 373 1.31 -14.23 16.13
N TRP A 374 0.95 -12.94 16.07
CA TRP A 374 1.29 -11.94 17.10
C TRP A 374 0.09 -11.54 17.97
N ALA A 375 -1.06 -12.12 17.72
CA ALA A 375 -2.23 -11.92 18.57
C ALA A 375 -2.02 -12.56 19.96
N GLU A 376 -2.46 -11.86 20.98
CA GLU A 376 -2.35 -12.31 22.38
C GLU A 376 -3.73 -12.34 23.02
N ASN A 377 -4.09 -13.46 23.69
CA ASN A 377 -5.39 -13.65 24.33
C ASN A 377 -6.60 -13.39 23.39
N GLY A 378 -6.44 -13.64 22.11
CA GLY A 378 -7.48 -13.40 21.11
C GLY A 378 -7.61 -11.95 20.64
N ILE A 379 -6.69 -11.07 21.02
CA ILE A 379 -6.65 -9.66 20.59
C ILE A 379 -5.53 -9.50 19.56
N ILE A 380 -5.85 -8.89 18.42
CA ILE A 380 -4.89 -8.63 17.34
C ILE A 380 -3.92 -7.51 17.71
N PRO A 381 -2.69 -7.52 17.14
CA PRO A 381 -1.76 -6.43 17.33
C PRO A 381 -2.26 -5.14 16.65
N HIS A 382 -2.00 -3.99 17.27
CA HIS A 382 -2.02 -2.70 16.60
C HIS A 382 -0.69 -2.45 15.89
N ALA A 383 0.43 -2.69 16.63
CA ALA A 383 1.79 -2.55 16.11
C ALA A 383 2.73 -3.61 16.69
N ARG A 384 3.84 -3.91 15.97
CA ARG A 384 4.96 -4.70 16.49
C ARG A 384 6.26 -4.03 16.13
N TYR A 385 7.13 -3.88 17.11
CA TYR A 385 8.38 -3.13 16.98
C TYR A 385 9.45 -3.61 17.94
N TRP A 386 10.69 -3.21 17.69
CA TRP A 386 11.82 -3.41 18.57
C TRP A 386 11.99 -2.21 19.50
N ARG A 387 12.15 -2.49 20.81
CA ARG A 387 12.67 -1.54 21.79
C ARG A 387 13.99 -2.05 22.36
N ASP A 388 14.64 -1.25 23.21
CA ASP A 388 15.96 -1.55 23.77
C ASP A 388 16.05 -2.94 24.43
N ASP A 389 14.94 -3.46 24.93
CA ASP A 389 14.82 -4.72 25.66
C ASP A 389 14.14 -5.86 24.85
N GLY A 390 13.87 -5.64 23.57
CA GLY A 390 13.32 -6.67 22.67
C GLY A 390 12.09 -6.27 21.89
N PHE A 391 11.52 -7.22 21.16
CA PHE A 391 10.27 -7.03 20.41
C PHE A 391 9.10 -6.85 21.33
N LYS A 392 8.27 -5.86 21.03
CA LYS A 392 7.03 -5.53 21.73
C LYS A 392 5.85 -5.61 20.79
N THR A 393 4.74 -6.10 21.32
CA THR A 393 3.43 -6.00 20.65
C THR A 393 2.60 -4.97 21.38
N GLU A 394 2.08 -3.99 20.65
CA GLU A 394 0.99 -3.15 21.09
C GLU A 394 -0.31 -3.77 20.60
N LEU A 395 -1.20 -4.11 21.52
CA LEU A 395 -2.47 -4.75 21.20
C LEU A 395 -3.56 -3.70 20.93
N CYS A 396 -4.53 -4.06 20.10
CA CYS A 396 -5.66 -3.23 19.81
C CYS A 396 -6.55 -3.02 21.04
N THR A 397 -7.05 -1.80 21.24
CA THR A 397 -8.12 -1.51 22.18
C THR A 397 -9.49 -1.88 21.58
N PRO A 398 -10.56 -2.08 22.38
CA PRO A 398 -11.88 -2.44 21.83
C PRO A 398 -12.45 -1.45 20.82
N ASP A 399 -12.10 -0.16 20.92
CA ASP A 399 -12.52 0.89 19.99
C ASP A 399 -11.62 1.00 18.74
N ASN A 400 -10.66 0.09 18.57
CA ASN A 400 -9.71 0.12 17.47
C ASN A 400 -10.33 -0.46 16.19
N TRP A 401 -10.27 0.29 15.11
CA TRP A 401 -10.78 -0.07 13.77
C TRP A 401 -10.09 -1.29 13.13
N ASN A 402 -8.89 -1.66 13.58
CA ASN A 402 -8.16 -2.81 13.03
C ASN A 402 -8.93 -4.12 13.21
N HIS A 403 -9.72 -4.26 14.26
CA HIS A 403 -10.62 -5.41 14.45
C HIS A 403 -11.58 -5.58 13.26
N LEU A 404 -12.13 -4.47 12.78
CA LEU A 404 -13.11 -4.44 11.71
C LEU A 404 -12.46 -4.70 10.34
N TRP A 405 -11.32 -4.06 10.07
CA TRP A 405 -10.53 -4.32 8.88
C TRP A 405 -10.04 -5.77 8.81
N PHE A 406 -9.64 -6.34 9.95
CA PHE A 406 -9.23 -7.75 9.99
C PHE A 406 -10.36 -8.70 9.58
N ILE A 407 -11.58 -8.49 10.07
CA ILE A 407 -12.76 -9.28 9.68
C ILE A 407 -13.02 -9.13 8.18
N GLU A 408 -13.00 -7.91 7.66
CA GLU A 408 -13.21 -7.65 6.23
C GLU A 408 -12.16 -8.37 5.37
N ILE A 409 -10.86 -8.28 5.73
CA ILE A 409 -9.80 -8.92 4.94
C ILE A 409 -9.90 -10.46 5.03
N VAL A 410 -10.25 -11.05 6.16
CA VAL A 410 -10.50 -12.50 6.26
C VAL A 410 -11.65 -12.92 5.35
N ALA A 411 -12.73 -12.13 5.29
CA ALA A 411 -13.86 -12.42 4.40
C ALA A 411 -13.48 -12.24 2.91
N ARG A 412 -12.76 -11.19 2.57
CA ARG A 412 -12.21 -10.98 1.21
C ARG A 412 -11.27 -12.11 0.82
N TYR A 413 -10.36 -12.47 1.70
CA TYR A 413 -9.47 -13.61 1.47
C TYR A 413 -10.24 -14.88 1.13
N LEU A 414 -11.30 -15.18 1.87
CA LEU A 414 -12.14 -16.36 1.58
C LEU A 414 -12.81 -16.25 0.21
N ARG A 415 -13.37 -15.07 -0.13
CA ARG A 415 -14.00 -14.84 -1.45
C ARG A 415 -13.02 -15.06 -2.60
N HIS A 416 -11.78 -14.61 -2.43
CA HIS A 416 -10.76 -14.69 -3.48
C HIS A 416 -10.01 -16.02 -3.54
N SER A 417 -9.84 -16.71 -2.42
CA SER A 417 -9.05 -17.95 -2.33
C SER A 417 -9.87 -19.23 -2.29
N ALA A 418 -11.08 -19.17 -1.73
CA ALA A 418 -11.86 -20.34 -1.28
C ALA A 418 -11.10 -21.25 -0.28
N ASP A 419 -10.04 -20.74 0.36
CA ASP A 419 -9.23 -21.50 1.33
C ASP A 419 -9.91 -21.56 2.70
N THR A 420 -10.82 -22.51 2.81
CA THR A 420 -11.54 -22.78 4.06
C THR A 420 -10.64 -23.28 5.19
N ALA A 421 -9.51 -23.91 4.87
CA ALA A 421 -8.60 -24.45 5.88
C ALA A 421 -7.90 -23.33 6.63
N MET A 422 -7.38 -22.34 5.92
CA MET A 422 -6.77 -21.15 6.54
C MET A 422 -7.80 -20.33 7.30
N VAL A 423 -8.96 -20.06 6.67
CA VAL A 423 -10.02 -19.29 7.33
C VAL A 423 -10.52 -20.01 8.60
N ALA A 424 -10.56 -21.34 8.63
CA ALA A 424 -10.91 -22.09 9.84
C ALA A 424 -9.94 -21.82 11.01
N ARG A 425 -8.65 -21.56 10.73
CA ARG A 425 -7.66 -21.18 11.75
C ARG A 425 -7.84 -19.73 12.22
N LEU A 426 -8.21 -18.82 11.31
CA LEU A 426 -8.40 -17.39 11.61
C LEU A 426 -9.78 -17.10 12.24
N PHE A 427 -10.75 -17.99 12.05
CA PHE A 427 -12.13 -17.76 12.45
C PHE A 427 -12.31 -17.43 13.94
N PRO A 428 -11.65 -18.14 14.89
CA PRO A 428 -11.76 -17.78 16.31
C PRO A 428 -11.29 -16.35 16.60
N LEU A 429 -10.24 -15.90 15.92
CA LEU A 429 -9.69 -14.54 16.09
C LEU A 429 -10.64 -13.49 15.47
N ALA A 430 -11.20 -13.76 14.28
CA ALA A 430 -12.19 -12.87 13.65
C ALA A 430 -13.45 -12.74 14.52
N ARG A 431 -13.92 -13.86 15.13
CA ARG A 431 -15.01 -13.84 16.08
C ARG A 431 -14.69 -12.99 17.30
N LYS A 432 -13.52 -13.19 17.92
CA LYS A 432 -13.10 -12.43 19.09
C LYS A 432 -12.96 -10.94 18.77
N SER A 433 -12.41 -10.59 17.60
CA SER A 433 -12.33 -9.22 17.12
C SER A 433 -13.72 -8.55 17.00
N LEU A 434 -14.72 -9.29 16.50
CA LEU A 434 -16.09 -8.78 16.44
C LEU A 434 -16.69 -8.59 17.85
N GLU A 435 -16.50 -9.58 18.73
CA GLU A 435 -16.97 -9.51 20.11
C GLU A 435 -16.36 -8.33 20.86
N GLU A 436 -15.04 -8.07 20.70
CA GLU A 436 -14.35 -6.95 21.33
C GLU A 436 -14.91 -5.60 20.86
N VAL A 437 -15.00 -5.39 19.55
CA VAL A 437 -15.46 -4.09 19.03
C VAL A 437 -16.93 -3.83 19.36
N LEU A 438 -17.77 -4.86 19.39
CA LEU A 438 -19.19 -4.71 19.75
C LEU A 438 -19.43 -4.31 21.20
N THR A 439 -18.43 -4.41 22.09
CA THR A 439 -18.49 -3.83 23.44
C THR A 439 -18.64 -2.32 23.42
N GLN A 440 -18.23 -1.67 22.33
CA GLN A 440 -18.33 -0.22 22.12
C GLN A 440 -19.67 0.21 21.50
N ARG A 441 -20.60 -0.72 21.28
CA ARG A 441 -21.95 -0.41 20.84
C ARG A 441 -22.80 0.11 21.98
N HIS A 442 -23.51 1.19 21.76
CA HIS A 442 -24.46 1.78 22.69
C HIS A 442 -25.93 1.47 22.34
N ALA A 443 -26.82 1.77 23.27
CA ALA A 443 -28.26 1.50 23.12
C ALA A 443 -28.92 2.20 21.92
N ASP A 444 -28.30 3.27 21.42
CA ASP A 444 -28.71 4.00 20.23
C ASP A 444 -28.34 3.33 18.91
N SER A 445 -27.74 2.15 18.96
CA SER A 445 -27.24 1.39 17.80
C SER A 445 -26.09 2.07 17.05
N LEU A 446 -25.32 2.95 17.72
CA LEU A 446 -24.12 3.56 17.16
C LEU A 446 -22.88 3.00 17.88
N MET A 447 -21.74 3.11 17.23
CA MET A 447 -20.43 2.77 17.80
C MET A 447 -19.77 3.99 18.40
N TYR A 448 -19.19 3.83 19.58
CA TYR A 448 -18.50 4.88 20.34
C TYR A 448 -17.00 4.62 20.35
N ALA A 449 -16.20 5.66 20.21
CA ALA A 449 -14.75 5.58 20.27
C ALA A 449 -14.16 6.90 20.77
N PHE A 450 -12.96 6.85 21.29
CA PHE A 450 -12.18 8.03 21.66
C PHE A 450 -11.63 8.78 20.45
N ARG A 451 -11.53 8.09 19.30
CA ARG A 451 -10.91 8.59 18.10
C ARG A 451 -11.97 9.07 17.12
N PRO A 452 -11.81 10.28 16.56
CA PRO A 452 -12.84 10.82 15.66
C PRO A 452 -12.94 10.06 14.34
N ASP A 453 -11.81 9.56 13.87
CA ASP A 453 -11.69 8.77 12.63
C ASP A 453 -10.66 7.65 12.88
N TRP A 454 -9.84 7.29 11.91
CA TRP A 454 -8.83 6.22 12.04
C TRP A 454 -7.55 6.64 12.81
N TRP A 455 -7.43 7.90 13.21
CA TRP A 455 -6.24 8.39 13.93
C TRP A 455 -6.19 7.86 15.38
N ASP A 456 -4.98 7.50 15.80
CA ASP A 456 -4.72 6.99 17.15
C ASP A 456 -4.55 8.09 18.21
N ILE A 457 -4.85 9.33 17.88
CA ILE A 457 -4.59 10.52 18.69
C ILE A 457 -5.83 11.18 19.33
N GLY A 458 -7.03 10.71 19.00
CA GLY A 458 -8.28 11.24 19.57
C GLY A 458 -8.46 10.88 21.04
N ARG A 459 -9.19 11.72 21.79
CA ARG A 459 -9.38 11.58 23.26
C ARG A 459 -10.81 11.68 23.75
N ARG A 460 -11.75 12.12 22.95
CA ARG A 460 -13.15 12.32 23.41
C ARG A 460 -14.05 11.22 22.91
N GLU A 461 -14.70 10.58 23.88
CA GLU A 461 -15.65 9.51 23.62
C GLU A 461 -16.96 10.06 23.05
N GLY A 462 -17.52 9.33 22.09
CA GLY A 462 -18.82 9.63 21.49
C GLY A 462 -19.13 8.77 20.30
N PRO A 463 -20.32 8.89 19.74
CA PRO A 463 -20.71 8.17 18.53
C PRO A 463 -19.87 8.65 17.34
N ARG A 464 -19.34 7.68 16.56
CA ARG A 464 -18.44 7.93 15.43
C ARG A 464 -18.99 7.32 14.15
N SER A 465 -19.05 8.12 13.11
CA SER A 465 -19.51 7.68 11.79
C SER A 465 -18.59 6.62 11.19
N TYR A 466 -17.26 6.84 11.24
CA TYR A 466 -16.27 5.93 10.68
C TYR A 466 -16.37 4.51 11.25
N ILE A 467 -16.25 4.35 12.55
CA ILE A 467 -16.29 3.02 13.17
C ILE A 467 -17.67 2.36 13.05
N THR A 468 -18.77 3.14 13.00
CA THR A 468 -20.12 2.62 12.77
C THR A 468 -20.25 2.06 11.35
N ILE A 469 -19.76 2.76 10.31
CA ILE A 469 -19.75 2.29 8.92
C ILE A 469 -18.94 0.99 8.81
N LEU A 470 -17.76 0.96 9.39
CA LEU A 470 -16.92 -0.26 9.37
C LEU A 470 -17.57 -1.42 10.11
N THR A 471 -18.27 -1.17 11.22
CA THR A 471 -18.97 -2.24 11.96
C THR A 471 -20.12 -2.80 11.15
N ILE A 472 -20.90 -1.99 10.45
CA ILE A 472 -21.94 -2.46 9.53
C ILE A 472 -21.33 -3.39 8.47
N ARG A 473 -20.22 -2.98 7.87
CA ARG A 473 -19.50 -3.78 6.88
C ARG A 473 -18.99 -5.09 7.48
N ALA A 474 -18.31 -5.04 8.61
CA ALA A 474 -17.74 -6.22 9.28
C ALA A 474 -18.82 -7.22 9.73
N LEU A 475 -19.98 -6.76 10.22
CA LEU A 475 -21.11 -7.63 10.55
C LEU A 475 -21.61 -8.41 9.32
N ARG A 476 -21.76 -7.75 8.18
CA ARG A 476 -22.17 -8.38 6.92
C ARG A 476 -21.11 -9.34 6.39
N ASP A 477 -19.84 -8.97 6.44
CA ASP A 477 -18.72 -9.84 6.08
C ASP A 477 -18.63 -11.07 7.02
N TYR A 478 -18.93 -10.90 8.31
CA TYR A 478 -18.98 -12.01 9.26
C TYR A 478 -20.16 -12.95 8.98
N CYS A 479 -21.31 -12.41 8.57
CA CYS A 479 -22.45 -13.21 8.11
C CYS A 479 -22.06 -14.07 6.88
N TYR A 480 -21.32 -13.51 5.93
CA TYR A 480 -20.78 -14.26 4.80
C TYR A 480 -19.83 -15.38 5.26
N LEU A 481 -18.84 -15.05 6.12
CA LEU A 481 -17.89 -16.03 6.68
C LEU A 481 -18.62 -17.21 7.33
N CYS A 482 -19.56 -16.91 8.20
CA CYS A 482 -20.34 -17.93 8.92
C CYS A 482 -21.17 -18.78 7.98
N SER A 483 -21.83 -18.18 7.00
CA SER A 483 -22.66 -18.89 6.00
C SER A 483 -21.79 -19.82 5.13
N PHE A 484 -20.62 -19.33 4.68
CA PHE A 484 -19.70 -20.13 3.87
C PHE A 484 -19.08 -21.27 4.67
N MET A 485 -18.60 -20.97 5.88
CA MET A 485 -17.94 -21.93 6.79
C MET A 485 -18.92 -22.83 7.55
N ARG A 486 -20.21 -22.54 7.49
CA ARG A 486 -21.29 -23.22 8.26
C ARG A 486 -21.04 -23.20 9.77
N ARG A 487 -20.65 -22.00 10.29
CA ARG A 487 -20.39 -21.80 11.72
C ARG A 487 -21.27 -20.67 12.27
N ASP A 488 -21.54 -20.70 13.56
CA ASP A 488 -22.30 -19.67 14.30
C ASP A 488 -23.63 -19.25 13.64
N LEU A 489 -24.27 -20.15 12.90
CA LEU A 489 -25.44 -19.88 12.06
C LEU A 489 -26.63 -19.30 12.84
N SER A 490 -26.80 -19.68 14.11
CA SER A 490 -27.88 -19.18 14.98
C SER A 490 -27.73 -17.69 15.33
N LEU A 491 -26.53 -17.10 15.17
CA LEU A 491 -26.27 -15.68 15.47
C LEU A 491 -26.59 -14.76 14.28
N LEU A 492 -26.62 -15.29 13.06
CA LEU A 492 -26.64 -14.50 11.82
C LEU A 492 -27.87 -13.60 11.68
N PRO A 493 -29.11 -14.08 11.98
CA PRO A 493 -30.27 -13.17 11.92
C PRO A 493 -30.15 -12.00 12.88
N GLY A 494 -29.52 -12.20 14.05
CA GLY A 494 -29.26 -11.13 15.01
C GLY A 494 -28.23 -10.12 14.51
N TYR A 495 -27.14 -10.59 13.88
CA TYR A 495 -26.12 -9.70 13.32
C TYR A 495 -26.61 -8.92 12.10
N GLU A 496 -27.45 -9.51 11.25
CA GLU A 496 -28.07 -8.80 10.14
C GLU A 496 -29.01 -7.69 10.63
N LEU A 497 -29.88 -8.01 11.60
CA LEU A 497 -30.76 -7.02 12.23
C LEU A 497 -29.98 -5.89 12.91
N LEU A 498 -28.83 -6.23 13.52
CA LEU A 498 -27.93 -5.27 14.14
C LEU A 498 -27.31 -4.34 13.09
N ALA A 499 -26.77 -4.88 11.99
CA ALA A 499 -26.19 -4.10 10.89
C ALA A 499 -27.23 -3.13 10.30
N ASP A 500 -28.46 -3.62 10.04
CA ASP A 500 -29.56 -2.80 9.55
C ASP A 500 -29.99 -1.73 10.58
N GLY A 501 -29.97 -2.07 11.86
CA GLY A 501 -30.24 -1.14 12.96
C GLY A 501 -29.20 -0.01 12.99
N MET A 502 -27.92 -0.37 12.88
CA MET A 502 -26.81 0.60 12.82
C MET A 502 -26.91 1.50 11.61
N GLU A 503 -27.23 0.94 10.43
CA GLU A 503 -27.38 1.72 9.20
C GLU A 503 -28.53 2.74 9.32
N ARG A 504 -29.66 2.34 9.91
CA ARG A 504 -30.78 3.27 10.20
C ARG A 504 -30.36 4.34 11.20
N ALA A 505 -29.66 3.97 12.27
CA ALA A 505 -29.21 4.90 13.30
C ALA A 505 -28.19 5.91 12.73
N LEU A 506 -27.20 5.44 11.96
CA LEU A 506 -26.23 6.28 11.25
C LEU A 506 -26.94 7.34 10.40
N ASN A 507 -27.89 6.89 9.57
CA ASN A 507 -28.64 7.76 8.68
C ASN A 507 -29.60 8.71 9.40
N ALA A 508 -30.18 8.33 10.53
CA ALA A 508 -31.12 9.14 11.27
C ALA A 508 -30.45 10.16 12.21
N ARG A 509 -29.30 9.81 12.79
CA ARG A 509 -28.70 10.56 13.90
C ARG A 509 -27.41 11.29 13.53
N LEU A 510 -26.56 10.69 12.68
CA LEU A 510 -25.28 11.27 12.30
C LEU A 510 -25.34 12.01 10.95
N TRP A 511 -26.31 11.76 10.13
CA TRP A 511 -26.49 12.52 8.88
C TRP A 511 -26.98 13.95 9.16
N LYS A 512 -26.16 14.95 8.85
CA LYS A 512 -26.52 16.37 9.00
C LYS A 512 -27.02 16.91 7.66
N GLN A 513 -28.34 17.00 7.50
CA GLN A 513 -28.99 17.40 6.25
C GLN A 513 -28.53 18.78 5.75
N SER A 514 -28.35 19.74 6.65
CA SER A 514 -27.89 21.11 6.32
C SER A 514 -26.45 21.19 5.86
N ALA A 515 -25.61 20.23 6.26
CA ALA A 515 -24.19 20.16 5.92
C ALA A 515 -23.90 19.21 4.74
N GLY A 516 -24.74 18.18 4.56
CA GLY A 516 -24.58 17.20 3.48
C GLY A 516 -23.51 16.14 3.75
N TYR A 517 -23.20 15.89 5.02
CA TYR A 517 -22.24 14.87 5.43
C TYR A 517 -22.60 14.22 6.78
N LEU A 518 -21.89 13.15 7.14
CA LEU A 518 -22.00 12.47 8.43
C LEU A 518 -21.15 13.21 9.46
N THR A 519 -21.74 13.55 10.59
CA THR A 519 -21.06 14.15 11.74
C THR A 519 -20.72 13.09 12.79
N ASN A 520 -19.83 13.44 13.71
CA ASN A 520 -19.62 12.76 14.97
C ASN A 520 -20.28 13.53 16.11
N ALA A 521 -20.24 13.01 17.33
CA ALA A 521 -20.57 13.76 18.51
C ALA A 521 -19.59 13.46 19.66
N ASN A 522 -19.46 14.39 20.60
CA ASN A 522 -18.63 14.28 21.80
C ASN A 522 -19.55 14.35 23.02
N GLY A 523 -20.02 13.17 23.46
CA GLY A 523 -21.15 13.12 24.40
C GLY A 523 -22.40 13.67 23.70
N GLU A 524 -23.03 14.71 24.29
CA GLU A 524 -24.19 15.40 23.69
C GLU A 524 -23.82 16.53 22.72
N ASP A 525 -22.56 16.98 22.73
CA ASP A 525 -22.08 18.06 21.89
C ASP A 525 -21.79 17.57 20.45
N PRO A 526 -22.36 18.21 19.41
CA PRO A 526 -22.07 17.86 18.03
C PRO A 526 -20.61 18.21 17.69
N ASP A 527 -19.94 17.27 17.02
CA ASP A 527 -18.66 17.50 16.37
C ASP A 527 -18.93 17.91 14.91
N ASN A 528 -18.69 19.17 14.60
CA ASN A 528 -19.03 19.75 13.28
C ASN A 528 -17.93 19.56 12.21
N HIS A 529 -16.89 18.80 12.51
CA HIS A 529 -15.86 18.49 11.52
C HIS A 529 -16.38 17.52 10.45
N PHE A 530 -15.98 17.75 9.23
CA PHE A 530 -16.17 16.81 8.15
C PHE A 530 -14.93 15.92 8.02
N TYR A 531 -15.01 14.70 8.48
CA TYR A 531 -13.95 13.70 8.43
C TYR A 531 -14.04 12.85 7.17
N MET A 532 -12.88 12.53 6.59
CA MET A 532 -12.81 11.72 5.35
C MET A 532 -13.42 10.33 5.48
N GLY A 533 -13.42 9.73 6.68
CA GLY A 533 -14.02 8.41 6.92
C GLY A 533 -15.51 8.34 6.58
N SER A 534 -16.21 9.49 6.57
CA SER A 534 -17.58 9.58 6.08
C SER A 534 -17.75 9.14 4.62
N LEU A 535 -16.69 9.26 3.79
CA LEU A 535 -16.68 8.86 2.38
C LEU A 535 -16.90 7.35 2.20
N LEU A 536 -16.52 6.54 3.19
CA LEU A 536 -16.81 5.10 3.19
C LEU A 536 -18.33 4.81 3.17
N GLY A 537 -19.15 5.73 3.64
CA GLY A 537 -20.61 5.63 3.53
C GLY A 537 -21.10 5.54 2.11
N ALA A 538 -20.45 6.21 1.17
CA ALA A 538 -20.73 6.11 -0.27
C ALA A 538 -20.09 4.85 -0.89
N VAL A 539 -18.86 4.49 -0.47
CA VAL A 539 -18.12 3.33 -0.99
C VAL A 539 -18.84 2.02 -0.64
N TYR A 540 -19.29 1.86 0.61
CA TYR A 540 -19.96 0.64 1.08
C TYR A 540 -21.49 0.66 0.87
N GLY A 541 -22.04 1.77 0.35
CA GLY A 541 -23.47 1.86 0.06
C GLY A 541 -24.37 1.87 1.29
N VAL A 542 -23.87 2.24 2.47
CA VAL A 542 -24.66 2.40 3.70
C VAL A 542 -25.46 3.70 3.75
N LEU A 543 -25.20 4.60 2.80
CA LEU A 543 -25.99 5.80 2.58
C LEU A 543 -26.96 5.60 1.41
N PRO A 544 -28.22 6.05 1.51
CA PRO A 544 -29.11 6.14 0.38
C PRO A 544 -28.46 6.94 -0.77
N ARG A 545 -28.71 6.56 -2.02
CA ARG A 545 -28.04 7.15 -3.20
C ARG A 545 -28.05 8.69 -3.21
N GLY A 546 -29.16 9.31 -2.83
CA GLY A 546 -29.26 10.78 -2.77
C GLY A 546 -28.32 11.40 -1.75
N ARG A 547 -28.15 10.75 -0.60
CA ARG A 547 -27.19 11.17 0.45
C ARG A 547 -25.75 10.91 0.05
N ALA A 548 -25.46 9.78 -0.58
CA ALA A 548 -24.14 9.50 -1.12
C ALA A 548 -23.70 10.56 -2.15
N LEU A 549 -24.59 10.95 -3.07
CA LEU A 549 -24.31 12.03 -4.02
C LEU A 549 -24.13 13.39 -3.32
N ALA A 550 -24.95 13.72 -2.33
CA ALA A 550 -24.81 14.95 -1.54
C ALA A 550 -23.47 14.98 -0.76
N LEU A 551 -23.09 13.85 -0.15
CA LEU A 551 -21.80 13.70 0.54
C LEU A 551 -20.62 13.97 -0.40
N LEU A 552 -20.61 13.36 -1.58
CA LEU A 552 -19.53 13.51 -2.57
C LEU A 552 -19.44 14.94 -3.11
N GLU A 553 -20.59 15.59 -3.33
CA GLU A 553 -20.62 16.99 -3.76
C GLU A 553 -20.15 17.93 -2.64
N THR A 554 -20.51 17.67 -1.39
CA THR A 554 -19.99 18.42 -0.25
C THR A 554 -18.48 18.19 -0.08
N ALA A 555 -18.01 16.94 -0.24
CA ALA A 555 -16.58 16.64 -0.19
C ALA A 555 -15.81 17.38 -1.29
N ARG A 556 -16.36 17.44 -2.51
CA ARG A 556 -15.79 18.21 -3.62
C ARG A 556 -15.58 19.68 -3.25
N ARG A 557 -16.53 20.28 -2.54
CA ARG A 557 -16.50 21.69 -2.15
C ARG A 557 -15.63 21.97 -0.94
N GLU A 558 -15.65 21.08 0.09
CA GLU A 558 -15.07 21.35 1.39
C GLU A 558 -13.70 20.66 1.57
N LEU A 559 -13.53 19.42 1.08
CA LEU A 559 -12.34 18.62 1.31
C LEU A 559 -11.38 18.61 0.12
N VAL A 560 -11.90 18.63 -1.13
CA VAL A 560 -11.07 18.42 -2.32
C VAL A 560 -10.25 19.68 -2.64
N ASP A 561 -8.96 19.51 -2.69
CA ASP A 561 -8.04 20.38 -3.42
C ASP A 561 -7.70 19.70 -4.75
N GLU A 562 -8.11 20.29 -5.86
CA GLU A 562 -8.01 19.68 -7.20
C GLU A 562 -6.57 19.44 -7.66
N ARG A 563 -5.57 20.06 -7.01
CA ARG A 563 -4.15 19.95 -7.35
C ARG A 563 -3.42 18.89 -6.55
N ILE A 564 -3.79 18.68 -5.27
CA ILE A 564 -3.05 17.80 -4.36
C ILE A 564 -3.87 16.67 -3.76
N GLY A 565 -5.22 16.75 -3.77
CA GLY A 565 -6.09 15.68 -3.31
C GLY A 565 -7.10 16.10 -2.24
N VAL A 566 -7.61 15.14 -1.49
CA VAL A 566 -8.69 15.32 -0.51
C VAL A 566 -8.09 15.50 0.88
N ARG A 567 -8.42 16.60 1.53
CA ARG A 567 -8.08 16.84 2.95
C ARG A 567 -8.79 15.83 3.84
N ASN A 568 -8.09 15.37 4.87
CA ASN A 568 -8.64 14.34 5.76
C ASN A 568 -9.71 14.87 6.72
N VAL A 569 -9.71 16.17 7.02
CA VAL A 569 -10.71 16.83 7.86
C VAL A 569 -10.81 18.33 7.52
N MET A 570 -11.99 18.90 7.72
CA MET A 570 -12.24 20.34 7.70
C MET A 570 -13.30 20.71 8.76
N PRO A 571 -13.15 21.85 9.45
CA PRO A 571 -12.02 22.79 9.42
C PRO A 571 -10.76 22.21 10.09
N PRO A 572 -9.53 22.73 9.75
CA PRO A 572 -8.25 22.28 10.30
C PRO A 572 -7.92 23.08 11.59
N ASP A 573 -8.73 22.97 12.59
CA ASP A 573 -8.68 23.82 13.79
C ASP A 573 -8.33 23.08 15.09
N PHE A 574 -7.72 21.89 15.00
CA PHE A 574 -7.34 21.07 16.15
C PHE A 574 -6.37 21.74 17.13
N HIS A 575 -5.70 22.80 16.68
CA HIS A 575 -4.81 23.62 17.48
C HIS A 575 -5.55 24.62 18.37
N THR A 576 -6.86 24.86 18.14
CA THR A 576 -7.65 25.80 18.93
C THR A 576 -7.95 25.25 20.32
N ASP A 577 -8.11 26.14 21.33
CA ASP A 577 -8.36 25.72 22.70
C ASP A 577 -9.64 24.90 22.84
N SER A 578 -10.66 25.17 22.01
CA SER A 578 -11.95 24.47 22.05
C SER A 578 -11.87 23.01 21.58
N VAL A 579 -10.95 22.68 20.68
CA VAL A 579 -10.77 21.33 20.12
C VAL A 579 -9.50 20.63 20.56
N ARG A 580 -8.57 21.35 21.17
CA ARG A 580 -7.27 20.82 21.61
C ARG A 580 -7.38 19.58 22.50
N ALA A 581 -8.43 19.52 23.31
CA ALA A 581 -8.70 18.37 24.19
C ALA A 581 -9.07 17.09 23.43
N TYR A 582 -9.40 17.15 22.12
CA TYR A 582 -9.72 15.98 21.29
C TYR A 582 -8.49 15.16 20.97
N PHE A 583 -7.30 15.77 21.00
CA PHE A 583 -6.08 15.17 20.50
C PHE A 583 -5.06 14.93 21.60
N ARG A 584 -4.40 13.78 21.53
CA ARG A 584 -3.35 13.38 22.46
C ARG A 584 -2.11 14.25 22.31
N PHE A 585 -1.81 14.68 21.10
CA PHE A 585 -0.68 15.53 20.74
C PHE A 585 -1.21 16.76 19.98
N PRO A 586 -1.68 17.80 20.69
CA PRO A 586 -2.30 18.98 20.04
C PRO A 586 -1.30 19.93 19.40
N THR A 587 -0.02 19.60 19.41
CA THR A 587 1.08 20.34 18.80
C THR A 587 1.81 19.43 17.79
N ASN A 588 2.69 19.97 16.99
CA ASN A 588 3.41 19.29 15.92
C ASN A 588 2.47 18.77 14.82
N GLU A 589 2.75 17.60 14.26
CA GLU A 589 2.03 17.03 13.11
C GLU A 589 0.51 16.90 13.32
N ALA A 590 0.08 16.64 14.58
CA ALA A 590 -1.33 16.48 14.87
C ALA A 590 -2.07 17.79 15.08
N GLY A 591 -1.35 18.89 15.39
CA GLY A 591 -1.94 20.15 15.81
C GLY A 591 -1.86 21.28 14.80
N ASP A 592 -0.85 21.31 13.95
CA ASP A 592 -0.67 22.39 12.99
C ASP A 592 -1.73 22.31 11.87
N PRO A 593 -2.36 23.45 11.50
CA PRO A 593 -3.35 23.48 10.45
C PRO A 593 -2.81 22.96 9.10
N TYR A 594 -3.63 22.19 8.39
CA TYR A 594 -3.35 21.61 7.09
C TYR A 594 -2.17 20.61 7.06
N LEU A 595 -1.73 20.17 8.22
CA LEU A 595 -0.64 19.20 8.36
C LEU A 595 -1.19 17.91 8.97
N TYR A 596 -0.68 16.77 8.51
CA TYR A 596 -0.95 15.43 9.03
C TYR A 596 -2.45 15.21 9.32
N ALA A 597 -2.84 14.91 10.58
CA ALA A 597 -4.24 14.67 10.95
C ALA A 597 -5.13 15.93 10.93
N ASN A 598 -4.57 17.13 10.97
CA ASN A 598 -5.31 18.40 11.03
C ASN A 598 -5.51 19.03 9.64
N GLY A 599 -6.10 18.30 8.70
CA GLY A 599 -6.42 18.81 7.37
C GLY A 599 -5.34 18.58 6.31
N GLY A 600 -4.35 17.73 6.56
CA GLY A 600 -3.43 17.24 5.54
C GLY A 600 -4.15 16.37 4.49
N VAL A 601 -3.51 16.11 3.35
CA VAL A 601 -4.03 15.24 2.30
C VAL A 601 -3.44 13.84 2.46
N TRP A 602 -4.33 12.84 2.54
CA TRP A 602 -3.95 11.45 2.71
C TRP A 602 -4.47 10.57 1.56
N PRO A 603 -3.73 9.51 1.16
CA PRO A 603 -4.17 8.58 0.11
C PRO A 603 -5.51 7.91 0.37
N HIS A 604 -5.88 7.69 1.63
CA HIS A 604 -7.20 7.18 2.05
C HIS A 604 -8.34 8.03 1.50
N ALA A 605 -8.29 9.33 1.79
CA ALA A 605 -9.31 10.28 1.38
C ALA A 605 -9.44 10.34 -0.15
N ASN A 606 -8.30 10.33 -0.86
CA ASN A 606 -8.27 10.30 -2.32
C ASN A 606 -8.96 9.04 -2.87
N ALA A 607 -8.62 7.87 -2.32
CA ALA A 607 -9.17 6.61 -2.77
C ALA A 607 -10.67 6.49 -2.46
N TRP A 608 -11.10 6.82 -1.24
CA TRP A 608 -12.50 6.72 -0.84
C TRP A 608 -13.38 7.71 -1.60
N TYR A 609 -12.88 8.91 -1.90
CA TYR A 609 -13.58 9.87 -2.76
C TYR A 609 -13.75 9.32 -4.18
N ALA A 610 -12.66 8.86 -4.81
CA ALA A 610 -12.70 8.33 -6.17
C ALA A 610 -13.58 7.06 -6.27
N GLN A 611 -13.44 6.12 -5.34
CA GLN A 611 -14.26 4.90 -5.29
C GLN A 611 -15.74 5.22 -5.00
N GLY A 612 -16.01 6.20 -4.14
CA GLY A 612 -17.36 6.71 -3.90
C GLY A 612 -18.00 7.29 -5.16
N LEU A 613 -17.24 8.06 -5.95
CA LEU A 613 -17.70 8.56 -7.27
C LEU A 613 -18.02 7.42 -8.23
N VAL A 614 -17.17 6.37 -8.28
CA VAL A 614 -17.45 5.17 -9.11
C VAL A 614 -18.73 4.48 -8.62
N ALA A 615 -18.89 4.27 -7.32
CA ALA A 615 -20.08 3.64 -6.74
C ALA A 615 -21.37 4.46 -7.01
N ALA A 616 -21.25 5.79 -7.08
CA ALA A 616 -22.36 6.70 -7.41
C ALA A 616 -22.64 6.82 -8.93
N GLY A 617 -21.84 6.17 -9.79
CA GLY A 617 -21.98 6.23 -11.25
C GLY A 617 -21.30 7.43 -11.91
N ARG A 618 -20.42 8.14 -11.20
CA ARG A 618 -19.65 9.31 -11.70
C ARG A 618 -18.23 8.91 -12.14
N THR A 619 -18.12 7.79 -12.86
CA THR A 619 -16.84 7.17 -13.24
C THR A 619 -15.90 8.11 -14.01
N GLY A 620 -16.44 8.93 -14.91
CA GLY A 620 -15.63 9.90 -15.67
C GLY A 620 -15.00 10.99 -14.78
N GLU A 621 -15.68 11.40 -13.72
CA GLU A 621 -15.15 12.35 -12.74
C GLU A 621 -14.10 11.68 -11.86
N ALA A 622 -14.37 10.47 -11.41
CA ALA A 622 -13.41 9.65 -10.68
C ALA A 622 -12.09 9.46 -11.46
N LEU A 623 -12.18 9.18 -12.77
CA LEU A 623 -11.00 9.02 -13.62
C LEU A 623 -10.19 10.32 -13.75
N ARG A 624 -10.85 11.47 -13.94
CA ARG A 624 -10.13 12.77 -13.99
C ARG A 624 -9.39 13.05 -12.70
N PHE A 625 -10.09 12.89 -11.56
CA PHE A 625 -9.49 13.06 -10.24
C PHE A 625 -8.30 12.08 -10.03
N PHE A 626 -8.49 10.80 -10.31
CA PHE A 626 -7.46 9.77 -10.21
C PHE A 626 -6.19 10.10 -11.02
N ARG A 627 -6.35 10.53 -12.27
CA ARG A 627 -5.21 10.94 -13.11
C ARG A 627 -4.44 12.13 -12.55
N THR A 628 -5.15 13.10 -11.97
CA THR A 628 -4.53 14.34 -11.48
C THR A 628 -3.79 14.13 -10.16
N VAL A 629 -4.36 13.37 -9.21
CA VAL A 629 -3.82 13.36 -7.83
C VAL A 629 -3.30 12.00 -7.38
N MET A 630 -3.60 10.90 -8.08
CA MET A 630 -3.20 9.56 -7.64
C MET A 630 -2.15 8.89 -8.53
N THR A 631 -1.97 9.30 -9.80
CA THR A 631 -0.90 8.78 -10.65
C THR A 631 0.44 9.44 -10.32
N LEU A 632 1.54 8.74 -10.57
CA LEU A 632 2.89 9.30 -10.39
C LEU A 632 3.10 10.59 -11.17
N ASP A 633 2.59 10.65 -12.41
CA ASP A 633 2.74 11.81 -13.28
C ASP A 633 1.90 12.98 -12.75
N GLY A 634 0.67 12.73 -12.26
CA GLY A 634 -0.19 13.73 -11.63
C GLY A 634 0.43 14.29 -10.34
N VAL A 635 0.91 13.41 -9.46
CA VAL A 635 1.62 13.81 -8.23
C VAL A 635 2.88 14.61 -8.55
N SER A 636 3.68 14.19 -9.55
CA SER A 636 4.91 14.90 -9.94
C SER A 636 4.63 16.28 -10.52
N ALA A 637 3.51 16.46 -11.23
CA ALA A 637 3.13 17.74 -11.84
C ALA A 637 2.48 18.72 -10.84
N SER A 638 2.14 18.27 -9.65
CA SER A 638 1.46 19.08 -8.64
C SER A 638 2.44 20.01 -7.87
N PRO A 639 1.95 21.00 -7.10
CA PRO A 639 2.80 21.84 -6.26
C PRO A 639 3.70 21.00 -5.35
N ARG A 640 5.00 21.35 -5.30
CA ARG A 640 6.02 20.57 -4.56
C ARG A 640 6.01 19.07 -4.87
N GLY A 641 5.49 18.68 -6.03
CA GLY A 641 5.32 17.29 -6.44
C GLY A 641 6.65 16.65 -6.85
N GLN A 642 6.70 15.34 -6.67
CA GLN A 642 7.76 14.43 -7.08
C GLN A 642 7.16 13.06 -7.37
N PRO A 643 7.85 12.14 -8.08
CA PRO A 643 7.36 10.76 -8.21
C PRO A 643 7.26 10.07 -6.85
N ALA A 644 6.04 9.90 -6.35
CA ALA A 644 5.81 9.38 -5.01
C ALA A 644 4.45 8.69 -4.87
N PHE A 645 4.42 7.66 -4.03
CA PHE A 645 3.26 7.18 -3.30
C PHE A 645 3.53 7.47 -1.82
N TYR A 646 2.85 8.45 -1.27
CA TYR A 646 3.23 9.14 -0.04
C TYR A 646 2.35 8.77 1.16
N GLU A 647 2.81 9.09 2.37
CA GLU A 647 1.98 9.02 3.56
C GLU A 647 0.97 10.17 3.57
N TYR A 648 1.44 11.41 3.54
CA TYR A 648 0.57 12.59 3.49
C TYR A 648 1.23 13.77 2.77
N ARG A 649 0.44 14.82 2.51
CA ARG A 649 0.90 16.09 1.93
C ARG A 649 0.42 17.26 2.76
N PHE A 650 1.21 18.31 2.80
CA PHE A 650 0.86 19.58 3.43
C PHE A 650 -0.12 20.37 2.55
N ALA A 651 -1.22 20.86 3.14
CA ALA A 651 -2.36 21.35 2.37
C ALA A 651 -2.67 22.86 2.53
N ASP A 652 -1.81 23.63 3.20
CA ASP A 652 -1.98 25.08 3.33
C ASP A 652 -1.55 25.79 2.04
N THR A 653 -2.53 26.30 1.29
CA THR A 653 -2.30 27.02 0.03
C THR A 653 -1.57 28.35 0.19
N SER A 654 -1.49 28.91 1.40
CA SER A 654 -0.77 30.14 1.72
C SER A 654 0.71 29.89 2.04
N SER A 655 1.09 28.66 2.32
CA SER A 655 2.45 28.29 2.68
C SER A 655 3.34 28.04 1.47
N PRO A 656 4.63 28.41 1.54
CA PRO A 656 5.61 27.99 0.53
C PRO A 656 5.79 26.47 0.44
N ASP A 657 5.40 25.73 1.47
CA ASP A 657 5.47 24.28 1.51
C ASP A 657 4.17 23.59 1.04
N TYR A 658 3.22 24.35 0.50
CA TYR A 658 1.99 23.79 -0.07
C TYR A 658 2.28 22.67 -1.07
N GLY A 659 1.71 21.49 -0.78
CA GLY A 659 1.90 20.27 -1.57
C GLY A 659 3.15 19.46 -1.20
N ALA A 660 3.96 19.89 -0.23
CA ALA A 660 5.11 19.12 0.24
C ALA A 660 4.69 17.70 0.64
N ILE A 661 5.54 16.75 0.26
CA ILE A 661 5.30 15.31 0.41
C ILE A 661 6.16 14.81 1.57
N ASP A 662 5.54 14.04 2.48
CA ASP A 662 6.26 13.26 3.48
C ASP A 662 6.16 11.77 3.19
N LYS A 663 7.23 11.04 3.48
CA LYS A 663 7.38 9.59 3.26
C LYS A 663 6.91 9.13 1.87
N PRO A 664 7.70 9.44 0.82
CA PRO A 664 7.30 9.31 -0.58
C PRO A 664 7.17 7.85 -1.09
N SER A 665 7.48 6.86 -0.27
CA SER A 665 7.43 5.43 -0.61
C SER A 665 6.55 4.66 0.39
N PHE A 666 5.32 5.12 0.60
CA PHE A 666 4.44 4.59 1.62
C PHE A 666 3.54 3.46 1.11
N LEU A 667 3.47 2.37 1.86
CA LEU A 667 2.84 1.09 1.49
C LEU A 667 1.37 1.24 1.05
N TRP A 668 0.53 1.81 1.91
CA TRP A 668 -0.90 1.93 1.65
C TRP A 668 -1.25 2.79 0.44
N ALA A 669 -0.40 3.78 0.10
CA ALA A 669 -0.65 4.62 -1.07
C ALA A 669 -0.63 3.81 -2.37
N GLY A 670 0.28 2.83 -2.48
CA GLY A 670 0.28 1.86 -3.57
C GLY A 670 -0.98 0.97 -3.55
N GLY A 671 -1.39 0.50 -2.36
CA GLY A 671 -2.62 -0.26 -2.18
C GLY A 671 -3.86 0.54 -2.60
N PHE A 672 -4.02 1.77 -2.11
CA PHE A 672 -5.15 2.64 -2.47
C PHE A 672 -5.18 2.99 -3.96
N TYR A 673 -4.00 3.21 -4.57
CA TYR A 673 -3.91 3.39 -6.02
C TYR A 673 -4.48 2.17 -6.77
N LEU A 674 -3.98 0.96 -6.45
CA LEU A 674 -4.40 -0.26 -7.12
C LEU A 674 -5.89 -0.57 -6.88
N GLY A 675 -6.38 -0.45 -5.65
CA GLY A 675 -7.79 -0.67 -5.32
C GLY A 675 -8.72 0.29 -6.09
N THR A 676 -8.33 1.56 -6.23
CA THR A 676 -9.09 2.54 -7.02
C THR A 676 -9.02 2.20 -8.51
N LEU A 677 -7.87 1.72 -9.01
CA LEU A 677 -7.73 1.30 -10.39
C LEU A 677 -8.62 0.09 -10.72
N TYR A 678 -8.73 -0.90 -9.82
CA TYR A 678 -9.68 -2.01 -9.99
C TYR A 678 -11.13 -1.51 -10.08
N ALA A 679 -11.52 -0.58 -9.20
CA ALA A 679 -12.86 0.01 -9.24
C ALA A 679 -13.12 0.77 -10.57
N LEU A 680 -12.15 1.58 -11.02
CA LEU A 680 -12.22 2.31 -12.30
C LEU A 680 -12.25 1.37 -13.51
N ALA A 681 -11.59 0.23 -13.43
CA ALA A 681 -11.63 -0.79 -14.48
C ALA A 681 -12.97 -1.55 -14.52
N GLY A 682 -13.88 -1.32 -13.57
CA GLY A 682 -15.19 -1.94 -13.50
C GLY A 682 -15.30 -3.16 -12.59
N PHE A 683 -14.26 -3.51 -11.86
CA PHE A 683 -14.33 -4.59 -10.87
C PHE A 683 -15.06 -4.14 -9.60
N ARG A 684 -15.83 -5.05 -9.02
CA ARG A 684 -16.59 -4.79 -7.80
C ARG A 684 -16.50 -5.99 -6.86
N GLU A 685 -16.39 -5.69 -5.58
CA GLU A 685 -16.55 -6.65 -4.51
C GLU A 685 -17.61 -6.18 -3.52
N THR A 686 -18.54 -7.05 -3.20
CA THR A 686 -19.53 -6.87 -2.15
C THR A 686 -19.22 -7.81 -0.98
N GLU A 687 -19.99 -7.75 0.09
CA GLU A 687 -19.86 -8.69 1.20
C GLU A 687 -20.07 -10.16 0.78
N TRP A 688 -20.78 -10.40 -0.31
CA TRP A 688 -21.17 -11.72 -0.77
C TRP A 688 -20.44 -12.22 -2.00
N ASN A 689 -20.00 -11.32 -2.89
CA ASN A 689 -19.54 -11.71 -4.21
C ASN A 689 -18.43 -10.82 -4.75
N ILE A 690 -17.67 -11.38 -5.67
CA ILE A 690 -16.74 -10.67 -6.56
C ILE A 690 -17.37 -10.64 -7.96
N GLY A 691 -17.22 -9.55 -8.67
CA GLY A 691 -17.78 -9.42 -10.01
C GLY A 691 -17.42 -8.14 -10.72
N ILE A 692 -18.25 -7.79 -11.68
CA ILE A 692 -18.20 -6.56 -12.45
C ILE A 692 -19.30 -5.63 -11.91
N GLY A 693 -18.98 -4.35 -11.75
CA GLY A 693 -19.92 -3.35 -11.27
C GLY A 693 -21.07 -3.12 -12.25
N ASP A 694 -22.16 -2.53 -11.74
CA ASP A 694 -23.33 -2.15 -12.52
C ASP A 694 -23.16 -0.81 -13.26
N GLN A 695 -21.95 -0.25 -13.25
CA GLN A 695 -21.56 0.92 -14.02
C GLN A 695 -20.43 0.58 -14.99
N PRO A 696 -20.39 1.22 -16.17
CA PRO A 696 -19.29 1.05 -17.12
C PRO A 696 -17.95 1.38 -16.47
N GLY A 697 -16.93 0.58 -16.73
CA GLY A 697 -15.55 0.91 -16.40
C GLY A 697 -15.06 2.16 -17.12
N ALA A 698 -14.03 2.79 -16.56
CA ALA A 698 -13.46 4.03 -17.12
C ALA A 698 -12.60 3.79 -18.38
N PHE A 699 -12.24 2.55 -18.66
CA PHE A 699 -11.31 2.18 -19.73
C PHE A 699 -12.01 1.31 -20.79
N PRO A 700 -11.76 1.57 -22.09
CA PRO A 700 -12.41 0.81 -23.17
C PRO A 700 -11.92 -0.64 -23.26
N ASP A 701 -10.73 -0.93 -22.77
CA ASP A 701 -10.16 -2.28 -22.66
C ASP A 701 -9.26 -2.32 -21.41
N ALA A 702 -9.64 -3.11 -20.43
CA ALA A 702 -8.89 -3.29 -19.21
C ALA A 702 -8.65 -4.77 -18.95
N SER A 703 -7.49 -5.11 -18.40
CA SER A 703 -7.21 -6.45 -17.92
C SER A 703 -6.53 -6.42 -16.56
N ALA A 704 -6.94 -7.29 -15.66
CA ALA A 704 -6.37 -7.41 -14.34
C ALA A 704 -6.30 -8.86 -13.89
N GLN A 705 -5.37 -9.14 -12.98
CA GLN A 705 -5.37 -10.41 -12.25
C GLN A 705 -6.46 -10.38 -11.19
N VAL A 706 -7.17 -11.48 -11.07
CA VAL A 706 -8.19 -11.69 -10.04
C VAL A 706 -7.88 -13.00 -9.35
N GLY A 707 -7.66 -12.96 -8.06
CA GLY A 707 -7.62 -14.14 -7.20
C GLY A 707 -9.04 -14.68 -7.08
N PHE A 708 -9.25 -15.93 -7.49
CA PHE A 708 -10.58 -16.52 -7.53
C PHE A 708 -10.45 -18.04 -7.48
N GLY A 709 -10.07 -18.57 -6.29
CA GLY A 709 -9.66 -19.97 -6.11
C GLY A 709 -8.35 -20.34 -6.79
N ALA A 710 -8.03 -19.65 -7.89
CA ALA A 710 -6.76 -19.65 -8.60
C ALA A 710 -6.53 -18.22 -9.15
N SER A 711 -5.31 -17.91 -9.61
CA SER A 711 -5.06 -16.64 -10.25
C SER A 711 -5.55 -16.65 -11.70
N HIS A 712 -6.44 -15.73 -12.03
CA HIS A 712 -7.02 -15.56 -13.37
C HIS A 712 -6.74 -14.16 -13.89
N ARG A 713 -6.53 -14.04 -15.20
CA ARG A 713 -6.52 -12.74 -15.87
C ARG A 713 -7.91 -12.47 -16.46
N VAL A 714 -8.54 -11.43 -15.98
CA VAL A 714 -9.87 -11.02 -16.44
C VAL A 714 -9.72 -9.83 -17.37
N ARG A 715 -10.35 -9.89 -18.54
CA ARG A 715 -10.36 -8.83 -19.54
C ARG A 715 -11.76 -8.27 -19.71
N ILE A 716 -11.91 -6.95 -19.58
CA ILE A 716 -13.16 -6.20 -19.75
C ILE A 716 -13.01 -5.34 -21.01
N ARG A 717 -13.91 -5.53 -21.98
CA ARG A 717 -13.91 -4.76 -23.24
C ARG A 717 -15.25 -4.08 -23.41
N GLY A 718 -15.26 -2.73 -23.36
CA GLY A 718 -16.35 -1.86 -23.79
C GLY A 718 -17.75 -2.30 -23.39
N THR A 719 -17.94 -2.79 -22.16
CA THR A 719 -19.20 -3.39 -21.76
C THR A 719 -20.14 -2.35 -21.14
N GLU A 720 -21.42 -2.51 -21.41
CA GLU A 720 -22.47 -1.97 -20.55
C GLU A 720 -22.50 -2.86 -19.29
N ALA A 721 -21.95 -2.38 -18.17
CA ALA A 721 -21.72 -3.18 -16.98
C ALA A 721 -22.98 -3.81 -16.38
N ASN A 722 -24.13 -3.13 -16.51
CA ASN A 722 -25.41 -3.64 -16.04
C ASN A 722 -25.95 -4.86 -16.82
N ARG A 723 -25.29 -5.23 -17.92
CA ARG A 723 -25.58 -6.41 -18.75
C ARG A 723 -24.33 -7.27 -18.99
N ALA A 724 -23.35 -7.23 -18.08
CA ALA A 724 -22.10 -7.96 -18.23
C ALA A 724 -22.33 -9.48 -18.16
N VAL A 725 -21.76 -10.19 -19.12
CA VAL A 725 -21.74 -11.65 -19.20
C VAL A 725 -20.30 -12.11 -19.08
N LEU A 726 -20.04 -13.03 -18.15
CA LEU A 726 -18.74 -13.64 -17.99
C LEU A 726 -18.62 -14.86 -18.91
N SER A 727 -17.48 -15.01 -19.56
CA SER A 727 -17.15 -16.17 -20.39
C SER A 727 -15.74 -16.70 -20.08
N ALA A 728 -15.58 -18.01 -20.01
CA ALA A 728 -14.29 -18.68 -19.85
C ALA A 728 -14.31 -20.03 -20.58
N GLY A 729 -13.31 -20.27 -21.43
CA GLY A 729 -13.17 -21.56 -22.14
C GLY A 729 -14.42 -22.02 -22.90
N GLY A 730 -15.20 -21.12 -23.50
CA GLY A 730 -16.46 -21.38 -24.19
C GLY A 730 -17.71 -21.53 -23.27
N MET A 731 -17.54 -21.38 -21.96
CA MET A 731 -18.65 -21.39 -21.01
C MET A 731 -19.12 -19.94 -20.79
N LEU A 732 -20.44 -19.77 -20.68
CA LEU A 732 -21.08 -18.48 -20.43
C LEU A 732 -21.73 -18.46 -19.04
N SER A 733 -21.57 -17.34 -18.33
CA SER A 733 -22.34 -17.02 -17.15
C SER A 733 -23.10 -15.72 -17.41
N PRO A 734 -24.43 -15.75 -17.53
CA PRO A 734 -25.25 -14.53 -17.71
C PRO A 734 -25.32 -13.75 -16.39
N SER A 735 -24.19 -13.45 -15.85
CA SER A 735 -24.03 -12.75 -14.58
C SER A 735 -22.73 -11.96 -14.59
N GLY A 736 -22.75 -10.75 -14.05
CA GLY A 736 -21.55 -10.00 -13.70
C GLY A 736 -20.82 -10.54 -12.47
N ILE A 737 -21.33 -11.59 -11.83
CA ILE A 737 -20.79 -12.19 -10.61
C ILE A 737 -20.02 -13.45 -10.97
N PHE A 738 -18.80 -13.61 -10.42
CA PHE A 738 -17.99 -14.83 -10.58
C PHE A 738 -18.59 -15.99 -9.80
N PRO A 739 -19.10 -17.07 -10.45
CA PRO A 739 -19.71 -18.19 -9.74
C PRO A 739 -18.66 -19.13 -9.13
N LEU A 740 -18.90 -19.59 -7.90
CA LEU A 740 -17.94 -20.40 -7.12
C LEU A 740 -17.55 -21.73 -7.78
N ASP A 741 -18.47 -22.41 -8.45
CA ASP A 741 -18.24 -23.72 -9.08
C ASP A 741 -17.29 -23.67 -10.27
N ARG A 742 -17.00 -22.45 -10.76
CA ARG A 742 -16.14 -22.18 -11.93
C ARG A 742 -14.79 -21.56 -11.59
N MET A 743 -14.42 -21.50 -10.33
CA MET A 743 -13.17 -20.90 -9.85
C MET A 743 -11.90 -21.51 -10.47
N LYS A 744 -11.97 -22.72 -11.03
CA LYS A 744 -10.82 -23.43 -11.64
C LYS A 744 -10.83 -23.42 -13.16
N SER A 745 -11.72 -22.72 -13.83
CA SER A 745 -12.02 -22.88 -15.25
C SER A 745 -11.31 -21.88 -16.19
N GLY A 746 -10.13 -21.41 -15.87
CA GLY A 746 -9.31 -20.60 -16.79
C GLY A 746 -9.64 -19.09 -16.76
N ASP A 747 -9.05 -18.35 -17.69
CA ASP A 747 -9.18 -16.90 -17.76
C ASP A 747 -10.56 -16.48 -18.24
N TRP A 748 -11.09 -15.39 -17.63
CA TRP A 748 -12.40 -14.86 -17.92
C TRP A 748 -12.31 -13.65 -18.85
N SER A 749 -13.30 -13.51 -19.70
CA SER A 749 -13.57 -12.28 -20.43
C SER A 749 -14.97 -11.79 -20.12
N VAL A 750 -15.13 -10.48 -20.18
CA VAL A 750 -16.40 -9.81 -19.98
C VAL A 750 -16.84 -9.24 -21.30
N ALA A 751 -18.06 -9.56 -21.73
CA ALA A 751 -18.70 -9.01 -22.91
C ALA A 751 -20.06 -8.41 -22.52
N GLY A 752 -20.46 -7.37 -23.22
CA GLY A 752 -21.88 -6.92 -23.20
C GLY A 752 -22.72 -7.97 -23.88
N ASP A 753 -23.93 -8.19 -23.39
CA ASP A 753 -24.90 -9.09 -24.03
C ASP A 753 -25.78 -8.32 -25.00
N GLU A 754 -26.48 -9.03 -25.90
CA GLU A 754 -27.45 -8.40 -26.80
C GLU A 754 -28.59 -7.71 -26.07
N PRO A 755 -29.11 -6.57 -26.59
CA PRO A 755 -30.22 -5.87 -25.94
C PRO A 755 -31.41 -6.79 -25.64
N GLY A 756 -31.79 -6.81 -24.36
CA GLY A 756 -32.87 -7.63 -23.87
C GLY A 756 -32.52 -9.02 -23.38
N SER A 757 -31.26 -9.37 -23.34
CA SER A 757 -30.79 -10.60 -22.66
C SER A 757 -30.94 -10.52 -21.14
N ALA A 758 -31.14 -11.68 -20.52
CA ALA A 758 -31.30 -11.84 -19.08
C ALA A 758 -29.91 -11.86 -18.39
N CYS A 759 -29.68 -10.95 -17.45
CA CYS A 759 -28.42 -10.89 -16.70
C CYS A 759 -28.64 -10.63 -15.21
N LEU A 760 -28.02 -11.44 -14.34
CA LEU A 760 -27.99 -11.20 -12.89
C LEU A 760 -26.90 -10.16 -12.58
N THR A 761 -27.28 -8.98 -12.12
CA THR A 761 -26.37 -7.85 -11.89
C THR A 761 -25.94 -7.71 -10.42
N GLY A 762 -26.66 -8.33 -9.50
CA GLY A 762 -26.31 -8.32 -8.08
C GLY A 762 -27.20 -9.25 -7.29
N VAL A 763 -26.62 -9.86 -6.23
CA VAL A 763 -27.36 -10.63 -5.24
C VAL A 763 -26.56 -10.65 -3.93
N ASN A 764 -27.24 -10.46 -2.80
CA ASN A 764 -26.65 -10.56 -1.47
C ASN A 764 -26.66 -12.01 -0.95
N ALA A 765 -26.22 -12.95 -1.78
CA ALA A 765 -26.10 -14.37 -1.46
C ALA A 765 -24.92 -14.95 -2.25
N ILE A 766 -24.37 -16.06 -1.79
CA ILE A 766 -23.26 -16.76 -2.46
C ILE A 766 -23.76 -17.35 -3.77
N VAL A 767 -23.25 -16.94 -4.91
CA VAL A 767 -23.52 -17.51 -6.23
C VAL A 767 -22.60 -18.69 -6.47
N ARG A 768 -23.18 -19.91 -6.48
CA ARG A 768 -22.44 -21.14 -6.76
C ARG A 768 -22.34 -21.42 -8.24
N GLU A 769 -23.40 -21.21 -8.97
CA GLU A 769 -23.52 -21.44 -10.41
C GLU A 769 -24.43 -20.37 -11.03
N CYS A 770 -24.14 -19.92 -12.24
CA CYS A 770 -25.07 -19.12 -13.04
C CYS A 770 -24.88 -19.48 -14.52
N ARG A 771 -25.98 -19.88 -15.20
CA ARG A 771 -25.95 -20.30 -16.61
C ARG A 771 -27.18 -19.83 -17.36
N PRO A 772 -27.07 -19.63 -18.70
CA PRO A 772 -28.23 -19.30 -19.50
C PRO A 772 -29.20 -20.48 -19.54
N LEU A 773 -30.49 -20.15 -19.53
CA LEU A 773 -31.56 -21.03 -20.00
C LEU A 773 -31.96 -20.54 -21.39
N GLY A 774 -32.23 -21.42 -22.33
CA GLY A 774 -32.58 -21.05 -23.69
C GLY A 774 -33.54 -19.85 -23.80
N GLY A 775 -33.34 -18.97 -24.76
CA GLY A 775 -34.08 -17.70 -24.88
C GLY A 775 -33.50 -16.61 -23.98
N ARG A 776 -34.38 -15.83 -23.31
CA ARG A 776 -33.97 -14.72 -22.41
C ARG A 776 -34.06 -15.06 -20.93
N GLY A 777 -33.68 -16.29 -20.55
CA GLY A 777 -33.72 -16.76 -19.18
C GLY A 777 -32.34 -17.11 -18.61
N LEU A 778 -32.23 -17.13 -17.29
CA LEU A 778 -31.08 -17.65 -16.57
C LEU A 778 -31.49 -18.53 -15.39
N ARG A 779 -30.58 -19.41 -15.01
CA ARG A 779 -30.68 -20.24 -13.80
C ARG A 779 -29.43 -19.97 -12.96
N ALA A 780 -29.60 -19.57 -11.72
CA ALA A 780 -28.55 -19.43 -10.73
C ALA A 780 -28.77 -20.41 -9.55
N VAL A 781 -27.71 -20.95 -9.02
CA VAL A 781 -27.72 -21.69 -7.75
C VAL A 781 -27.07 -20.80 -6.71
N ILE A 782 -27.80 -20.44 -5.70
CA ILE A 782 -27.39 -19.51 -4.64
C ILE A 782 -27.56 -20.13 -3.26
N SER A 783 -26.82 -19.62 -2.28
CA SER A 783 -27.00 -19.99 -0.88
C SER A 783 -26.65 -18.85 0.05
N SER A 784 -27.30 -18.79 1.22
CA SER A 784 -27.04 -17.81 2.27
C SER A 784 -27.24 -18.49 3.64
N PHE A 785 -28.00 -17.92 4.55
CA PHE A 785 -28.41 -18.54 5.81
C PHE A 785 -29.93 -18.48 6.01
N ASP A 786 -30.43 -19.29 6.89
CA ASP A 786 -31.87 -19.38 7.13
C ASP A 786 -32.40 -18.09 7.77
N GLY A 787 -33.40 -17.50 7.13
CA GLY A 787 -33.98 -16.22 7.53
C GLY A 787 -33.33 -15.00 6.93
N HIS A 788 -32.26 -15.14 6.13
CA HIS A 788 -31.67 -14.02 5.37
C HIS A 788 -32.68 -13.49 4.34
N ARG A 789 -32.76 -12.18 4.21
CA ARG A 789 -33.52 -11.53 3.15
C ARG A 789 -32.66 -11.42 1.91
N VAL A 790 -32.82 -12.37 0.99
CA VAL A 790 -32.10 -12.33 -0.28
C VAL A 790 -32.74 -11.29 -1.19
N VAL A 791 -31.89 -10.42 -1.75
CA VAL A 791 -32.24 -9.39 -2.71
C VAL A 791 -31.45 -9.67 -3.99
N ALA A 792 -32.13 -10.08 -5.06
CA ALA A 792 -31.54 -10.34 -6.38
C ALA A 792 -31.94 -9.25 -7.37
N ARG A 793 -30.96 -8.64 -8.05
CA ARG A 793 -31.14 -7.62 -9.08
C ARG A 793 -30.86 -8.22 -10.44
N PHE A 794 -31.77 -7.98 -11.36
CA PHE A 794 -31.76 -8.56 -12.68
C PHE A 794 -31.99 -7.51 -13.76
N ALA A 795 -31.11 -7.47 -14.73
CA ALA A 795 -31.22 -6.60 -15.89
C ALA A 795 -31.71 -7.37 -17.11
N GLY A 796 -32.65 -6.83 -17.88
CA GLY A 796 -33.10 -7.39 -19.14
C GLY A 796 -34.61 -7.26 -19.37
N GLY A 797 -35.01 -7.42 -20.64
CA GLY A 797 -36.42 -7.37 -21.05
C GLY A 797 -37.00 -5.97 -21.26
N SER A 798 -38.20 -5.91 -21.85
CA SER A 798 -38.98 -4.70 -22.09
C SER A 798 -40.11 -4.47 -21.07
N SER A 799 -40.39 -5.49 -20.27
CA SER A 799 -41.32 -5.47 -19.13
C SER A 799 -40.65 -6.18 -17.93
N PRO A 800 -41.20 -6.02 -16.70
CA PRO A 800 -40.65 -6.66 -15.51
C PRO A 800 -40.41 -8.16 -15.73
N ALA A 801 -39.25 -8.64 -15.21
CA ALA A 801 -38.90 -10.05 -15.27
C ALA A 801 -39.82 -10.89 -14.36
N ALA A 802 -39.93 -12.17 -14.66
CA ALA A 802 -40.52 -13.18 -13.77
C ALA A 802 -39.44 -14.04 -13.13
N ALA A 803 -39.60 -14.38 -11.86
CA ALA A 803 -38.68 -15.25 -11.15
C ALA A 803 -39.40 -16.35 -10.39
N SER A 804 -38.69 -17.46 -10.21
CA SER A 804 -39.06 -18.51 -9.26
C SER A 804 -37.84 -19.01 -8.47
N VAL A 805 -38.06 -19.39 -7.21
CA VAL A 805 -37.09 -20.01 -6.33
C VAL A 805 -37.57 -21.39 -6.01
N ASP A 806 -36.78 -22.43 -6.34
CA ASP A 806 -37.13 -23.85 -6.19
C ASP A 806 -38.52 -24.17 -6.79
N GLY A 807 -38.84 -23.56 -7.94
CA GLY A 807 -40.11 -23.72 -8.67
C GLY A 807 -41.29 -22.92 -8.11
N LYS A 808 -41.15 -22.19 -7.02
CA LYS A 808 -42.16 -21.30 -6.47
C LYS A 808 -41.99 -19.90 -7.03
N ASN A 809 -43.04 -19.31 -7.55
CA ASN A 809 -42.98 -17.94 -8.07
C ASN A 809 -42.64 -16.92 -6.98
N VAL A 810 -41.87 -15.91 -7.37
CA VAL A 810 -41.50 -14.76 -6.53
C VAL A 810 -42.04 -13.52 -7.21
N ASP A 811 -42.78 -12.70 -6.49
CA ASP A 811 -43.30 -11.47 -7.01
C ASP A 811 -42.17 -10.46 -7.29
N PRO A 812 -42.20 -9.76 -8.42
CA PRO A 812 -41.24 -8.70 -8.68
C PRO A 812 -41.48 -7.54 -7.68
N GLY A 813 -40.38 -7.12 -7.06
CA GLY A 813 -40.36 -5.92 -6.22
C GLY A 813 -40.18 -4.65 -7.06
N ALA A 814 -39.22 -3.79 -6.62
CA ALA A 814 -38.93 -2.55 -7.33
C ALA A 814 -38.46 -2.79 -8.77
N THR A 815 -38.89 -1.96 -9.68
CA THR A 815 -38.46 -1.96 -11.08
C THR A 815 -37.92 -0.57 -11.44
N GLU A 816 -36.70 -0.52 -11.94
CA GLU A 816 -36.00 0.69 -12.33
C GLU A 816 -35.65 0.65 -13.82
N ARG A 817 -35.67 1.81 -14.48
CA ARG A 817 -35.17 1.94 -15.85
C ARG A 817 -33.89 2.76 -15.85
N THR A 818 -32.82 2.19 -16.38
CA THR A 818 -31.55 2.88 -16.54
C THR A 818 -31.59 3.91 -17.67
N SER A 819 -30.59 4.77 -17.75
CA SER A 819 -30.50 5.84 -18.78
C SER A 819 -30.44 5.29 -20.21
N ASP A 820 -29.91 4.08 -20.40
CA ASP A 820 -29.88 3.38 -21.69
C ASP A 820 -31.17 2.60 -22.00
N GLY A 821 -32.21 2.74 -21.13
CA GLY A 821 -33.49 2.08 -21.29
C GLY A 821 -33.57 0.63 -20.77
N THR A 822 -32.50 0.08 -20.24
CA THR A 822 -32.51 -1.25 -19.64
C THR A 822 -33.42 -1.28 -18.40
N LEU A 823 -34.23 -2.33 -18.28
CA LEU A 823 -35.06 -2.55 -17.11
C LEU A 823 -34.33 -3.40 -16.08
N ILE A 824 -34.24 -2.92 -14.85
CA ILE A 824 -33.75 -3.67 -13.71
C ILE A 824 -34.91 -4.05 -12.82
N THR A 825 -35.12 -5.35 -12.60
CA THR A 825 -36.15 -5.88 -11.72
C THR A 825 -35.49 -6.46 -10.47
N THR A 826 -35.97 -6.10 -9.29
CA THR A 826 -35.50 -6.60 -7.99
C THR A 826 -36.46 -7.65 -7.48
N PHE A 827 -35.93 -8.77 -6.97
CA PHE A 827 -36.68 -9.85 -6.33
C PHE A 827 -36.21 -10.01 -4.89
N GLU A 828 -37.13 -10.20 -3.98
CA GLU A 828 -36.88 -10.45 -2.56
C GLU A 828 -37.49 -11.77 -2.15
N PHE A 829 -36.71 -12.62 -1.47
CA PHE A 829 -37.17 -13.91 -0.97
C PHE A 829 -36.33 -14.41 0.21
N PRO A 830 -36.87 -15.34 1.03
CA PRO A 830 -36.10 -15.93 2.12
C PRO A 830 -34.92 -16.75 1.62
N GLY A 831 -33.74 -16.45 2.13
CA GLY A 831 -32.52 -17.24 1.91
C GLY A 831 -32.47 -18.47 2.78
N THR A 832 -31.70 -19.45 2.36
CA THR A 832 -31.41 -20.65 3.13
C THR A 832 -29.95 -21.07 3.00
N LEU A 833 -29.49 -21.86 3.99
CA LEU A 833 -28.16 -22.46 3.95
C LEU A 833 -28.03 -23.55 2.86
N ARG A 834 -29.13 -24.20 2.53
CA ARG A 834 -29.20 -25.16 1.42
C ARG A 834 -29.20 -24.37 0.09
N PRO A 835 -28.50 -24.90 -0.93
CA PRO A 835 -28.55 -24.27 -2.24
C PRO A 835 -29.99 -24.17 -2.78
N GLN A 836 -30.37 -22.97 -3.19
CA GLN A 836 -31.66 -22.65 -3.81
C GLN A 836 -31.47 -22.43 -5.31
N VAL A 837 -32.42 -22.84 -6.13
CA VAL A 837 -32.41 -22.65 -7.56
C VAL A 837 -33.25 -21.44 -7.90
N LEU A 838 -32.59 -20.36 -8.24
CA LEU A 838 -33.21 -19.12 -8.75
C LEU A 838 -33.30 -19.21 -10.27
N THR A 839 -34.52 -19.17 -10.81
CA THR A 839 -34.78 -19.11 -12.24
C THR A 839 -35.42 -17.77 -12.58
N ILE A 840 -34.85 -17.04 -13.52
CA ILE A 840 -35.35 -15.73 -13.94
C ILE A 840 -35.58 -15.73 -15.47
N THR A 841 -36.65 -15.13 -15.89
CA THR A 841 -36.99 -14.95 -17.31
C THR A 841 -37.30 -13.48 -17.59
N ALA A 842 -36.65 -12.90 -18.61
CA ALA A 842 -36.91 -11.52 -19.02
C ALA A 842 -38.33 -11.32 -19.50
N GLY A 843 -38.96 -10.26 -19.03
CA GLY A 843 -40.34 -9.92 -19.43
C GLY A 843 -40.42 -9.55 -20.91
N GLY A 844 -41.53 -9.92 -21.55
CA GLY A 844 -41.75 -9.75 -22.99
C GLY A 844 -41.23 -10.89 -23.88
N ALA A 845 -40.61 -11.94 -23.30
CA ALA A 845 -40.34 -13.18 -24.01
C ALA A 845 -41.61 -13.95 -24.26
N ARG A 846 -41.89 -14.32 -25.50
CA ARG A 846 -42.98 -15.24 -25.80
C ARG A 846 -42.78 -16.53 -25.05
N SER A 847 -43.78 -16.93 -24.24
CA SER A 847 -43.78 -18.22 -23.54
C SER A 847 -43.56 -19.34 -24.56
N LEU A 848 -42.54 -20.15 -24.32
CA LEU A 848 -42.28 -21.42 -25.02
C LEU A 848 -43.26 -22.54 -24.55
N ARG A 849 -44.49 -22.17 -24.14
CA ARG A 849 -45.56 -23.14 -23.94
C ARG A 849 -46.33 -23.27 -25.28
N GLY A 850 -45.93 -24.19 -26.14
CA GLY A 850 -46.66 -24.45 -27.36
C GLY A 850 -45.96 -25.32 -28.39
N ALA A 851 -45.24 -26.33 -27.96
CA ALA A 851 -44.74 -27.35 -28.88
C ALA A 851 -44.80 -28.78 -28.25
N ALA A 852 -45.93 -29.08 -27.66
CA ALA A 852 -46.30 -30.46 -27.31
C ALA A 852 -47.78 -30.64 -27.54
N GLY A 853 -48.15 -31.03 -28.76
CA GLY A 853 -49.54 -31.40 -29.09
C GLY A 853 -49.86 -31.27 -30.57
N GLY A 854 -49.50 -32.24 -31.33
CA GLY A 854 -49.87 -32.31 -32.73
C GLY A 854 -49.41 -33.63 -33.38
N THR A 855 -49.87 -34.73 -32.86
CA THR A 855 -49.91 -35.97 -33.62
C THR A 855 -51.30 -36.23 -34.07
N ASN A 856 -51.51 -36.28 -35.34
CA ASN A 856 -52.28 -37.32 -36.08
C ASN A 856 -53.26 -36.73 -37.12
N PRO A 857 -53.69 -37.52 -38.07
CA PRO A 857 -53.25 -38.87 -38.40
C PRO A 857 -52.36 -39.00 -39.62
#